data_72979e98861cf94e0274de951b7e4c69
#
_entry.id   72979e98861cf94e0274de951b7e4c69
#
_cell.length_a   1.000
_cell.length_b   1.000
_cell.length_c   1.000
_cell.angle_alpha   90.00
_cell.angle_beta   90.00
_cell.angle_gamma   90.00
#
_symmetry.space_group_name_H-M   'P 1'
#
loop_
_entity.id
_entity.type
_entity.pdbx_description
1 polymer ?
#
loop_
_entity_poly.entity_id
_entity_poly.type
_entity_poly.pdbx_seq_one_letter_code
_entity_poly.pdbx_strand_id
1 'polypeptide(L)'
;GTGSGFVIQDLAVEDTSGNAIKILGARDVTFRRVRTEWTDGPKPTNGAYGLYPVECKNVLIEDCIAIGASDAGIYVGQSQDIVVRGCRAEKNVAGIEIENSLRADVYENIATDNTGGILVFDLPDLTLKNGGDVRIFKNQVIKNNHKNFAQPGAIVGEVPPGTGMMLLATDRVEIFDNDIEDNQTSNIVIVSYLVTERKINDPNYDPYPESFSIHSNRIRGGGQKPSGKIGKLLAPIVGVPFPHIFYDGIVDAKKLVDGKMPNELRGSIREAATTTFANVHLDNFSPANMLTGKYAVERDVKVFDVDLPPIAPVELKPHAPPSSEVDPIVLVYRNAPRSLSDWKLLEVRDSRWVPASDTTPYELNTHLYSDDTIKHRWFRVPEGKKIQWTENGPLEFPVGTVIAKTFAYPDDSTDMTPGERYLETRIEFRQESGWYGYSYVWNEEQTDAELRLGGGRVEASWKDASGNLQTNRYEIPNANQCLTCHSQNNRYEPLGPTAGNLNRKRHSGDMSTQLAQWMAAEMLAGAPEPKQHPIVPQFDDPSAGSLDQRARAWLEVNCAHCHNPIGSARTSGLDLRMEQTDPAKWGVMKSPVAAGKGSGGRRFDIVPGKPDESILMYRLESDDVGARMPNLARNRSYDLGNTLIRDWIASLDQAPTSGGSK
;
A
#
# COMPACT_ATOMS: atom_id res chain seq x y z
N GLY A 1 10.65 1.42 7.89
CA GLY A 1 11.24 2.27 8.94
C GLY A 1 11.37 3.70 8.51
N THR A 2 11.20 4.60 9.43
CA THR A 2 11.54 6.01 9.28
C THR A 2 13.04 6.17 9.42
N GLY A 3 13.75 6.02 8.35
CA GLY A 3 15.18 6.27 8.33
C GLY A 3 15.53 7.42 7.41
N SER A 4 16.72 7.91 7.52
CA SER A 4 17.30 8.93 6.64
C SER A 4 18.69 8.48 6.20
N GLY A 5 19.08 8.83 4.97
CA GLY A 5 20.41 8.53 4.46
C GLY A 5 20.60 7.08 3.99
N PHE A 6 19.56 6.43 3.47
CA PHE A 6 19.68 5.07 2.92
C PHE A 6 20.39 5.07 1.58
N VAL A 7 21.41 4.25 1.45
CA VAL A 7 22.06 3.95 0.18
C VAL A 7 21.97 2.45 -0.08
N ILE A 8 21.27 2.07 -1.14
CA ILE A 8 21.21 0.70 -1.66
C ILE A 8 21.98 0.69 -2.96
N GLN A 9 23.07 -0.04 -3.02
CA GLN A 9 23.93 -0.02 -4.20
C GLN A 9 24.59 -1.36 -4.49
N ASP A 10 25.00 -1.54 -5.76
CA ASP A 10 25.77 -2.69 -6.23
C ASP A 10 25.10 -4.04 -5.92
N LEU A 11 23.80 -4.14 -6.15
CA LEU A 11 22.93 -5.24 -5.73
C LEU A 11 22.02 -5.68 -6.88
N ALA A 12 21.76 -6.98 -6.99
CA ALA A 12 20.71 -7.54 -7.84
C ALA A 12 19.64 -8.21 -6.97
N VAL A 13 18.37 -7.99 -7.34
CA VAL A 13 17.19 -8.62 -6.73
C VAL A 13 16.38 -9.28 -7.83
N GLU A 14 16.20 -10.58 -7.76
CA GLU A 14 15.58 -11.37 -8.81
C GLU A 14 14.39 -12.17 -8.29
N ASP A 15 13.40 -12.38 -9.16
CA ASP A 15 12.28 -13.33 -9.01
C ASP A 15 11.51 -13.22 -7.68
N THR A 16 11.35 -12.01 -7.18
CA THR A 16 10.56 -11.77 -5.98
C THR A 16 9.08 -12.08 -6.21
N SER A 17 8.41 -12.62 -5.20
CA SER A 17 6.96 -12.88 -5.26
C SER A 17 6.09 -11.63 -5.17
N GLY A 18 6.65 -10.51 -4.70
CA GLY A 18 6.03 -9.19 -4.61
C GLY A 18 6.92 -8.10 -5.20
N ASN A 19 6.87 -6.87 -4.68
CA ASN A 19 7.77 -5.80 -5.11
C ASN A 19 9.23 -6.19 -4.83
N ALA A 20 10.16 -5.84 -5.73
CA ALA A 20 11.54 -6.22 -5.52
C ALA A 20 12.17 -5.42 -4.36
N ILE A 21 12.13 -4.08 -4.41
CA ILE A 21 12.63 -3.25 -3.31
C ILE A 21 11.63 -2.12 -3.02
N LYS A 22 11.00 -2.15 -1.83
CA LYS A 22 10.09 -1.09 -1.36
C LYS A 22 10.71 -0.29 -0.22
N ILE A 23 10.70 1.03 -0.34
CA ILE A 23 11.03 1.97 0.74
C ILE A 23 9.81 2.87 0.96
N LEU A 24 9.35 2.96 2.20
CA LEU A 24 8.17 3.73 2.57
C LEU A 24 8.52 4.81 3.60
N GLY A 25 8.15 6.07 3.30
CA GLY A 25 8.20 7.18 4.25
C GLY A 25 9.62 7.57 4.71
N ALA A 26 10.64 7.35 3.86
CA ALA A 26 12.03 7.65 4.18
C ALA A 26 12.50 8.99 3.58
N ARG A 27 13.62 9.50 4.09
CA ARG A 27 14.30 10.68 3.56
C ARG A 27 15.70 10.31 3.10
N ASP A 28 16.21 11.07 2.12
CA ASP A 28 17.58 10.91 1.63
C ASP A 28 17.84 9.47 1.16
N VAL A 29 17.07 9.03 0.17
CA VAL A 29 17.08 7.66 -0.37
C VAL A 29 17.89 7.62 -1.65
N THR A 30 18.89 6.75 -1.72
CA THR A 30 19.66 6.52 -2.94
C THR A 30 19.62 5.05 -3.34
N PHE A 31 19.21 4.81 -4.60
CA PHE A 31 19.46 3.56 -5.30
C PHE A 31 20.54 3.82 -6.36
N ARG A 32 21.61 3.04 -6.33
CA ARG A 32 22.74 3.21 -7.27
C ARG A 32 23.22 1.87 -7.79
N ARG A 33 23.23 1.67 -9.09
CA ARG A 33 23.64 0.42 -9.75
C ARG A 33 22.93 -0.81 -9.16
N VAL A 34 21.62 -0.68 -9.00
CA VAL A 34 20.74 -1.75 -8.53
C VAL A 34 20.02 -2.35 -9.73
N ARG A 35 20.03 -3.67 -9.84
CA ARG A 35 19.24 -4.40 -10.84
C ARG A 35 18.07 -5.12 -10.16
N THR A 36 16.87 -4.94 -10.72
CA THR A 36 15.69 -5.73 -10.37
C THR A 36 15.18 -6.44 -11.59
N GLU A 37 14.93 -7.75 -11.50
CA GLU A 37 14.55 -8.55 -12.66
C GLU A 37 13.66 -9.74 -12.30
N TRP A 38 12.69 -10.02 -13.16
CA TRP A 38 11.97 -11.30 -13.21
C TRP A 38 12.48 -12.08 -14.40
N THR A 39 13.36 -13.07 -14.12
CA THR A 39 14.20 -13.77 -15.11
C THR A 39 13.39 -14.63 -16.07
N ASP A 40 12.23 -15.11 -15.68
CA ASP A 40 11.28 -15.83 -16.53
C ASP A 40 10.55 -14.93 -17.56
N GLY A 41 10.87 -13.64 -17.62
CA GLY A 41 10.30 -12.65 -18.51
C GLY A 41 8.96 -12.05 -18.02
N PRO A 42 8.35 -11.18 -18.86
CA PRO A 42 7.13 -10.45 -18.52
C PRO A 42 5.93 -11.38 -18.29
N LYS A 43 5.37 -11.36 -17.09
CA LYS A 43 4.18 -12.16 -16.72
C LYS A 43 3.27 -11.36 -15.77
N PRO A 44 1.95 -11.52 -15.86
CA PRO A 44 1.02 -10.90 -14.91
C PRO A 44 1.26 -11.31 -13.45
N THR A 45 1.92 -12.44 -13.23
CA THR A 45 2.25 -12.97 -11.90
C THR A 45 3.52 -12.40 -11.29
N ASN A 46 4.29 -11.61 -12.04
CA ASN A 46 5.45 -10.92 -11.51
C ASN A 46 5.06 -9.89 -10.45
N GLY A 47 5.98 -9.51 -9.58
CA GLY A 47 5.75 -8.41 -8.65
C GLY A 47 5.43 -7.11 -9.38
N ALA A 48 4.66 -6.24 -8.72
CA ALA A 48 4.20 -5.00 -9.34
C ALA A 48 5.36 -4.06 -9.66
N TYR A 49 6.26 -3.83 -8.71
CA TYR A 49 7.30 -2.81 -8.82
C TYR A 49 8.71 -3.37 -8.63
N GLY A 50 9.64 -2.89 -9.47
CA GLY A 50 11.06 -3.14 -9.29
C GLY A 50 11.64 -2.26 -8.19
N LEU A 51 11.97 -1.02 -8.47
CA LEU A 51 12.36 -0.02 -7.46
C LEU A 51 11.14 0.78 -7.05
N TYR A 52 10.81 0.79 -5.75
CA TYR A 52 9.55 1.31 -5.23
C TYR A 52 9.73 2.21 -4.00
N PRO A 53 10.35 3.40 -4.12
CA PRO A 53 10.24 4.44 -3.09
C PRO A 53 8.86 5.09 -3.14
N VAL A 54 8.19 5.18 -1.98
CA VAL A 54 6.87 5.80 -1.84
C VAL A 54 6.79 6.63 -0.55
N GLU A 55 6.14 7.80 -0.63
CA GLU A 55 6.11 8.80 0.45
C GLU A 55 7.51 9.20 0.93
N CYS A 56 8.47 9.21 0.02
CA CYS A 56 9.86 9.53 0.30
C CYS A 56 10.18 11.00 -0.06
N LYS A 57 11.27 11.49 0.50
CA LYS A 57 11.79 12.83 0.18
C LYS A 57 13.28 12.78 -0.09
N ASN A 58 13.75 13.59 -1.08
CA ASN A 58 15.14 13.62 -1.52
C ASN A 58 15.59 12.24 -2.03
N VAL A 59 15.02 11.82 -3.17
CA VAL A 59 15.18 10.49 -3.76
C VAL A 59 16.10 10.55 -4.96
N LEU A 60 17.18 9.78 -4.95
CA LEU A 60 18.07 9.56 -6.07
C LEU A 60 18.00 8.11 -6.55
N ILE A 61 17.69 7.91 -7.82
CA ILE A 61 17.79 6.61 -8.50
C ILE A 61 18.72 6.80 -9.70
N GLU A 62 19.90 6.20 -9.62
CA GLU A 62 20.90 6.39 -10.67
C GLU A 62 21.56 5.07 -11.11
N ASP A 63 21.81 4.95 -12.42
CA ASP A 63 22.49 3.81 -13.01
C ASP A 63 21.85 2.45 -12.69
N CYS A 64 20.52 2.43 -12.52
CA CYS A 64 19.77 1.22 -12.14
C CYS A 64 19.15 0.54 -13.36
N ILE A 65 18.83 -0.76 -13.21
CA ILE A 65 18.18 -1.57 -14.25
C ILE A 65 16.94 -2.21 -13.68
N ALA A 66 15.78 -2.11 -14.37
CA ALA A 66 14.53 -2.72 -13.96
C ALA A 66 13.86 -3.47 -15.11
N ILE A 67 13.61 -4.77 -14.91
CA ILE A 67 13.15 -5.69 -15.97
C ILE A 67 11.99 -6.56 -15.48
N GLY A 68 10.89 -6.58 -16.24
CA GLY A 68 9.83 -7.58 -16.12
C GLY A 68 8.78 -7.31 -15.04
N ALA A 69 8.71 -6.10 -14.47
CA ALA A 69 7.68 -5.72 -13.50
C ALA A 69 6.28 -5.70 -14.13
N SER A 70 5.28 -6.23 -13.41
CA SER A 70 3.89 -6.31 -13.90
C SER A 70 3.11 -5.00 -13.75
N ASP A 71 3.75 -3.96 -13.22
CA ASP A 71 3.27 -2.60 -13.13
C ASP A 71 4.41 -1.66 -13.57
N ALA A 72 5.27 -1.16 -12.70
CA ALA A 72 6.37 -0.29 -13.12
C ALA A 72 7.76 -0.84 -12.74
N GLY A 73 8.71 -0.75 -13.66
CA GLY A 73 10.11 -1.11 -13.40
C GLY A 73 10.73 -0.19 -12.36
N ILE A 74 10.65 1.12 -12.58
CA ILE A 74 11.04 2.15 -11.64
C ILE A 74 9.81 2.98 -11.32
N TYR A 75 9.32 2.90 -10.09
CA TYR A 75 8.18 3.66 -9.60
C TYR A 75 8.60 4.59 -8.48
N VAL A 76 8.21 5.85 -8.57
CA VAL A 76 8.35 6.82 -7.47
C VAL A 76 6.99 7.46 -7.23
N GLY A 77 6.37 7.14 -6.10
CA GLY A 77 5.02 7.61 -5.79
C GLY A 77 4.93 8.45 -4.52
N GLN A 78 4.01 9.42 -4.52
CA GLN A 78 3.70 10.28 -3.38
C GLN A 78 4.96 10.88 -2.72
N SER A 79 5.98 11.19 -3.52
CA SER A 79 7.31 11.58 -3.07
C SER A 79 7.67 13.00 -3.51
N GLN A 80 8.76 13.54 -2.99
CA GLN A 80 9.21 14.90 -3.28
C GLN A 80 10.72 14.98 -3.46
N ASP A 81 11.16 15.92 -4.32
CA ASP A 81 12.57 16.17 -4.62
C ASP A 81 13.25 14.89 -5.16
N ILE A 82 12.95 14.56 -6.41
CA ILE A 82 13.24 13.26 -7.03
C ILE A 82 14.19 13.44 -8.21
N VAL A 83 15.20 12.60 -8.31
CA VAL A 83 16.06 12.46 -9.50
C VAL A 83 16.11 10.99 -9.91
N VAL A 84 15.72 10.71 -11.18
CA VAL A 84 15.90 9.39 -11.81
C VAL A 84 16.78 9.59 -13.04
N ARG A 85 18.00 9.03 -13.04
CA ARG A 85 18.96 9.25 -14.10
C ARG A 85 19.82 8.05 -14.45
N GLY A 86 20.26 7.97 -15.71
CA GLY A 86 21.18 6.92 -16.16
C GLY A 86 20.62 5.50 -16.08
N CYS A 87 19.31 5.36 -15.86
CA CYS A 87 18.66 4.08 -15.63
C CYS A 87 18.21 3.42 -16.94
N ARG A 88 18.04 2.09 -16.90
CA ARG A 88 17.44 1.31 -17.97
C ARG A 88 16.22 0.56 -17.47
N ALA A 89 15.08 0.78 -18.11
CA ALA A 89 13.83 0.09 -17.83
C ALA A 89 13.34 -0.62 -19.09
N GLU A 90 13.17 -1.95 -19.02
CA GLU A 90 12.75 -2.73 -20.17
C GLU A 90 11.83 -3.90 -19.81
N LYS A 91 10.92 -4.25 -20.71
CA LYS A 91 9.98 -5.37 -20.55
C LYS A 91 9.08 -5.25 -19.31
N ASN A 92 8.78 -4.04 -18.87
CA ASN A 92 7.81 -3.75 -17.82
C ASN A 92 6.46 -3.30 -18.44
N VAL A 93 5.44 -3.14 -17.65
CA VAL A 93 4.23 -2.45 -18.11
C VAL A 93 4.54 -0.96 -18.22
N ALA A 94 4.89 -0.28 -17.14
CA ALA A 94 5.50 1.05 -17.19
C ALA A 94 7.02 0.93 -17.04
N GLY A 95 7.81 1.57 -17.89
CA GLY A 95 9.26 1.58 -17.73
C GLY A 95 9.64 2.38 -16.48
N ILE A 96 9.35 3.67 -16.50
CA ILE A 96 9.55 4.62 -15.39
C ILE A 96 8.21 5.30 -15.11
N GLU A 97 7.79 5.35 -13.86
CA GLU A 97 6.55 5.98 -13.43
C GLU A 97 6.78 6.94 -12.27
N ILE A 98 6.34 8.18 -12.44
CA ILE A 98 6.29 9.20 -11.40
C ILE A 98 4.81 9.44 -11.08
N GLU A 99 4.36 9.05 -9.89
CA GLU A 99 2.94 9.09 -9.55
C GLU A 99 2.70 9.98 -8.33
N ASN A 100 1.73 10.89 -8.41
CA ASN A 100 1.33 11.77 -7.30
C ASN A 100 2.53 12.41 -6.58
N SER A 101 3.51 12.88 -7.32
CA SER A 101 4.80 13.33 -6.78
C SER A 101 5.09 14.78 -7.16
N LEU A 102 5.95 15.44 -6.41
CA LEU A 102 6.30 16.85 -6.60
C LEU A 102 7.80 17.03 -6.82
N ARG A 103 8.16 17.80 -7.84
CA ARG A 103 9.54 18.16 -8.21
C ARG A 103 10.37 16.92 -8.53
N ALA A 104 10.27 16.46 -9.77
CA ALA A 104 11.03 15.33 -10.26
C ALA A 104 11.82 15.68 -11.53
N ASP A 105 13.08 15.29 -11.59
CA ASP A 105 13.92 15.29 -12.78
C ASP A 105 14.16 13.84 -13.25
N VAL A 106 13.71 13.53 -14.45
CA VAL A 106 13.86 12.20 -15.09
C VAL A 106 14.68 12.37 -16.35
N TYR A 107 15.96 11.96 -16.32
CA TYR A 107 16.85 12.26 -17.44
C TYR A 107 17.94 11.22 -17.68
N GLU A 108 18.44 11.21 -18.94
CA GLU A 108 19.49 10.30 -19.37
C GLU A 108 19.16 8.81 -19.18
N ASN A 109 17.85 8.48 -19.16
CA ASN A 109 17.38 7.10 -19.01
C ASN A 109 17.06 6.47 -20.36
N ILE A 110 17.02 5.14 -20.38
CA ILE A 110 16.57 4.33 -21.51
C ILE A 110 15.31 3.58 -21.08
N ALA A 111 14.17 3.91 -21.69
CA ALA A 111 12.92 3.18 -21.55
C ALA A 111 12.59 2.50 -22.90
N THR A 112 12.71 1.18 -22.95
CA THR A 112 12.55 0.42 -24.21
C THR A 112 11.84 -0.91 -23.97
N ASP A 113 11.11 -1.39 -24.97
CA ASP A 113 10.40 -2.68 -24.94
C ASP A 113 9.42 -2.82 -23.74
N ASN A 114 8.94 -1.71 -23.17
CA ASN A 114 7.85 -1.69 -22.18
C ASN A 114 6.49 -1.57 -22.90
N THR A 115 5.39 -1.65 -22.18
CA THR A 115 4.06 -1.29 -22.70
C THR A 115 3.95 0.22 -22.85
N GLY A 116 4.33 0.98 -21.79
CA GLY A 116 4.53 2.41 -21.78
C GLY A 116 5.94 2.75 -21.31
N GLY A 117 6.59 3.77 -21.89
CA GLY A 117 7.99 4.09 -21.60
C GLY A 117 8.15 4.87 -20.30
N ILE A 118 7.77 6.18 -20.31
CA ILE A 118 7.80 7.05 -19.12
C ILE A 118 6.41 7.60 -18.88
N LEU A 119 5.87 7.34 -17.68
CA LEU A 119 4.52 7.72 -17.28
C LEU A 119 4.57 8.72 -16.13
N VAL A 120 3.75 9.77 -16.21
CA VAL A 120 3.57 10.74 -15.11
C VAL A 120 2.08 10.80 -14.81
N PHE A 121 1.72 10.26 -13.67
CA PHE A 121 0.32 10.08 -13.27
C PHE A 121 -0.02 10.85 -12.01
N ASP A 122 -1.24 11.35 -11.96
CA ASP A 122 -1.87 11.79 -10.73
C ASP A 122 -3.20 11.06 -10.55
N LEU A 123 -3.40 10.46 -9.40
CA LEU A 123 -4.53 9.59 -9.09
C LEU A 123 -5.30 10.10 -7.87
N PRO A 124 -6.63 9.92 -7.83
CA PRO A 124 -7.44 10.29 -6.68
C PRO A 124 -7.21 9.35 -5.48
N ASP A 125 -7.76 9.74 -4.33
CA ASP A 125 -7.81 8.94 -3.10
C ASP A 125 -6.45 8.58 -2.49
N LEU A 126 -5.37 9.26 -2.88
CA LEU A 126 -4.03 9.14 -2.29
C LEU A 126 -3.73 10.27 -1.30
N THR A 127 -2.74 10.06 -0.42
CA THR A 127 -2.35 11.07 0.60
C THR A 127 -1.77 12.32 -0.05
N LEU A 128 -0.80 12.17 -0.95
CA LEU A 128 -0.33 13.23 -1.83
C LEU A 128 -1.12 13.16 -3.14
N LYS A 129 -1.64 14.27 -3.58
CA LYS A 129 -2.39 14.43 -4.84
C LYS A 129 -2.04 15.76 -5.48
N ASN A 130 -2.49 15.94 -6.73
CA ASN A 130 -2.18 17.10 -7.54
C ASN A 130 -0.66 17.28 -7.65
N GLY A 131 0.01 16.19 -8.07
CA GLY A 131 1.44 16.14 -8.33
C GLY A 131 1.85 17.06 -9.49
N GLY A 132 3.14 17.39 -9.56
CA GLY A 132 3.62 18.25 -10.62
C GLY A 132 5.06 18.71 -10.46
N ASP A 133 5.46 19.69 -11.27
CA ASP A 133 6.85 20.14 -11.38
C ASP A 133 7.80 19.03 -11.84
N VAL A 134 7.41 18.28 -12.87
CA VAL A 134 8.17 17.16 -13.41
C VAL A 134 8.88 17.56 -14.69
N ARG A 135 10.18 17.33 -14.76
CA ARG A 135 10.98 17.54 -15.98
C ARG A 135 11.47 16.21 -16.53
N ILE A 136 11.22 15.97 -17.81
CA ILE A 136 11.61 14.73 -18.52
C ILE A 136 12.49 15.13 -19.69
N PHE A 137 13.79 14.84 -19.61
CA PHE A 137 14.72 15.33 -20.64
C PHE A 137 15.91 14.40 -20.88
N LYS A 138 16.46 14.46 -22.09
CA LYS A 138 17.61 13.64 -22.51
C LYS A 138 17.42 12.14 -22.36
N ASN A 139 16.18 11.65 -22.36
CA ASN A 139 15.89 10.22 -22.31
C ASN A 139 15.81 9.62 -23.72
N GLN A 140 16.02 8.33 -23.81
CA GLN A 140 15.73 7.51 -24.97
C GLN A 140 14.46 6.69 -24.67
N VAL A 141 13.34 7.01 -25.35
CA VAL A 141 12.05 6.36 -25.15
C VAL A 141 11.64 5.68 -26.46
N ILE A 142 12.14 4.46 -26.64
CA ILE A 142 12.20 3.82 -27.94
C ILE A 142 11.50 2.47 -27.92
N LYS A 143 10.57 2.26 -28.86
CA LYS A 143 9.93 0.95 -29.14
C LYS A 143 9.25 0.33 -27.91
N ASN A 144 8.52 1.13 -27.12
CA ASN A 144 7.75 0.64 -25.99
C ASN A 144 6.45 -0.03 -26.47
N ASN A 145 6.59 -1.18 -27.12
CA ASN A 145 5.53 -1.87 -27.87
C ASN A 145 5.13 -3.21 -27.24
N HIS A 146 5.61 -3.51 -26.04
CA HIS A 146 5.30 -4.77 -25.38
C HIS A 146 3.81 -4.86 -25.08
N LYS A 147 3.23 -6.04 -25.26
CA LYS A 147 1.82 -6.28 -24.87
C LYS A 147 1.64 -5.97 -23.40
N ASN A 148 0.55 -5.26 -23.06
CA ASN A 148 0.22 -4.99 -21.67
C ASN A 148 -0.08 -6.30 -20.93
N PHE A 149 0.64 -6.54 -19.83
CA PHE A 149 0.49 -7.72 -18.97
C PHE A 149 0.20 -7.34 -17.52
N ALA A 150 -0.23 -6.08 -17.28
CA ALA A 150 -0.67 -5.65 -15.96
C ALA A 150 -1.82 -6.51 -15.44
N GLN A 151 -1.93 -6.58 -14.13
CA GLN A 151 -3.07 -7.21 -13.48
C GLN A 151 -4.37 -6.45 -13.79
N PRO A 152 -5.49 -7.15 -14.02
CA PRO A 152 -6.79 -6.51 -14.18
C PRO A 152 -7.11 -5.57 -13.01
N GLY A 153 -7.61 -4.37 -13.32
CA GLY A 153 -7.96 -3.37 -12.33
C GLY A 153 -6.84 -2.36 -12.00
N ALA A 154 -5.57 -2.68 -12.27
CA ALA A 154 -4.49 -1.70 -12.17
C ALA A 154 -4.69 -0.58 -13.20
N ILE A 155 -4.36 0.67 -12.83
CA ILE A 155 -4.49 1.82 -13.74
C ILE A 155 -3.58 1.68 -14.96
N VAL A 156 -2.35 1.20 -14.76
CA VAL A 156 -1.40 0.93 -15.84
C VAL A 156 -1.89 -0.15 -16.81
N GLY A 157 -2.86 -0.99 -16.41
CA GLY A 157 -3.53 -1.94 -17.28
C GLY A 157 -4.32 -1.29 -18.42
N GLU A 158 -4.64 -0.01 -18.30
CA GLU A 158 -5.34 0.78 -19.33
C GLU A 158 -4.38 1.49 -20.30
N VAL A 159 -3.07 1.51 -20.00
CA VAL A 159 -2.05 2.07 -20.88
C VAL A 159 -1.97 1.26 -22.17
N PRO A 160 -2.17 1.90 -23.34
CA PRO A 160 -2.08 1.21 -24.62
C PRO A 160 -0.64 0.75 -24.91
N PRO A 161 -0.42 -0.51 -25.31
CA PRO A 161 0.86 -0.93 -25.89
C PRO A 161 1.30 0.01 -26.99
N GLY A 162 2.56 0.43 -26.97
CA GLY A 162 3.06 1.40 -27.93
C GLY A 162 2.93 2.86 -27.49
N THR A 163 2.78 3.11 -26.21
CA THR A 163 2.83 4.44 -25.61
C THR A 163 4.28 4.80 -25.25
N GLY A 164 4.81 5.89 -25.81
CA GLY A 164 6.15 6.36 -25.47
C GLY A 164 6.14 7.03 -24.09
N MET A 165 5.51 8.18 -23.99
CA MET A 165 5.29 8.91 -22.74
C MET A 165 3.80 9.15 -22.53
N MET A 166 3.35 9.22 -21.27
CA MET A 166 1.97 9.52 -20.95
C MET A 166 1.86 10.43 -19.74
N LEU A 167 1.11 11.51 -19.90
CA LEU A 167 0.69 12.39 -18.83
C LEU A 167 -0.78 12.09 -18.51
N LEU A 168 -1.09 11.75 -17.27
CA LEU A 168 -2.45 11.50 -16.80
C LEU A 168 -2.76 12.44 -15.64
N ALA A 169 -3.58 13.46 -15.87
CA ALA A 169 -4.05 14.42 -14.88
C ALA A 169 -2.95 15.11 -14.06
N THR A 170 -1.75 15.22 -14.59
CA THR A 170 -0.61 15.83 -13.90
C THR A 170 -0.32 17.21 -14.45
N ASP A 171 -0.11 18.16 -13.55
CA ASP A 171 0.20 19.54 -13.87
C ASP A 171 1.70 19.82 -13.97
N ARG A 172 2.05 20.87 -14.73
CA ARG A 172 3.39 21.43 -14.79
C ARG A 172 4.45 20.35 -15.09
N VAL A 173 4.30 19.71 -16.24
CA VAL A 173 5.25 18.73 -16.77
C VAL A 173 5.97 19.32 -17.97
N GLU A 174 7.30 19.29 -17.97
CA GLU A 174 8.14 19.75 -19.07
C GLU A 174 8.86 18.56 -19.72
N ILE A 175 8.62 18.34 -21.03
CA ILE A 175 9.21 17.24 -21.81
C ILE A 175 10.09 17.87 -22.90
N PHE A 176 11.42 17.71 -22.80
CA PHE A 176 12.34 18.35 -23.72
C PHE A 176 13.64 17.57 -23.97
N ASP A 177 14.29 17.81 -25.09
CA ASP A 177 15.58 17.19 -25.46
C ASP A 177 15.59 15.64 -25.43
N ASN A 178 14.45 14.96 -25.57
CA ASN A 178 14.38 13.50 -25.58
C ASN A 178 14.46 12.93 -27.01
N ASP A 179 14.93 11.68 -27.11
CA ASP A 179 14.79 10.82 -28.30
C ASP A 179 13.56 9.91 -28.09
N ILE A 180 12.51 10.13 -28.89
CA ILE A 180 11.25 9.39 -28.77
C ILE A 180 10.93 8.73 -30.10
N GLU A 181 11.07 7.40 -30.20
CA GLU A 181 11.04 6.71 -31.49
C GLU A 181 10.19 5.44 -31.48
N ASP A 182 9.49 5.22 -32.58
CA ASP A 182 8.84 3.95 -32.93
C ASP A 182 7.86 3.38 -31.87
N ASN A 183 7.23 4.24 -31.09
CA ASN A 183 6.16 3.82 -30.18
C ASN A 183 4.86 3.71 -30.98
N GLN A 184 4.34 2.49 -31.14
CA GLN A 184 3.37 2.13 -32.19
C GLN A 184 1.96 2.70 -31.99
N THR A 185 1.59 3.13 -30.78
CA THR A 185 0.33 3.84 -30.53
C THR A 185 0.53 5.35 -30.63
N SER A 186 1.36 5.95 -29.78
CA SER A 186 1.70 7.38 -29.83
C SER A 186 2.99 7.63 -29.05
N ASN A 187 3.79 8.61 -29.52
CA ASN A 187 5.03 8.93 -28.83
C ASN A 187 4.79 9.69 -27.52
N ILE A 188 3.81 10.60 -27.50
CA ILE A 188 3.39 11.33 -26.29
C ILE A 188 1.86 11.35 -26.23
N VAL A 189 1.30 10.99 -25.09
CA VAL A 189 -0.13 10.96 -24.80
C VAL A 189 -0.41 11.87 -23.60
N ILE A 190 -1.37 12.79 -23.74
CA ILE A 190 -1.80 13.70 -22.68
C ILE A 190 -3.29 13.49 -22.47
N VAL A 191 -3.69 13.08 -21.27
CA VAL A 191 -5.08 12.75 -20.98
C VAL A 191 -5.49 13.15 -19.56
N SER A 192 -6.75 13.52 -19.44
CA SER A 192 -7.39 13.70 -18.14
C SER A 192 -7.70 12.34 -17.48
N TYR A 193 -7.85 12.33 -16.16
CA TYR A 193 -8.31 11.11 -15.46
C TYR A 193 -9.70 10.66 -15.91
N LEU A 194 -10.50 11.56 -16.45
CA LEU A 194 -11.88 11.26 -16.90
C LEU A 194 -11.94 10.21 -18.03
N VAL A 195 -10.87 10.03 -18.80
CA VAL A 195 -10.80 8.97 -19.84
C VAL A 195 -10.83 7.55 -19.26
N THR A 196 -10.55 7.41 -17.97
CA THR A 196 -10.61 6.10 -17.28
C THR A 196 -12.04 5.66 -17.01
N GLU A 197 -13.01 6.57 -17.07
CA GLU A 197 -14.42 6.35 -16.71
C GLU A 197 -14.60 5.87 -15.25
N ARG A 198 -13.56 6.02 -14.41
CA ARG A 198 -13.61 5.65 -12.99
C ARG A 198 -14.22 6.79 -12.18
N LYS A 199 -14.97 6.42 -11.14
CA LYS A 199 -15.58 7.40 -10.25
C LYS A 199 -14.51 8.13 -9.44
N ILE A 200 -14.58 9.44 -9.37
CA ILE A 200 -13.78 10.30 -8.51
C ILE A 200 -14.60 10.62 -7.26
N ASN A 201 -14.13 10.18 -6.10
CA ASN A 201 -14.79 10.45 -4.82
C ASN A 201 -14.08 11.55 -4.01
N ASP A 202 -12.85 11.91 -4.38
CA ASP A 202 -12.05 12.93 -3.69
C ASP A 202 -12.39 14.33 -4.25
N PRO A 203 -13.01 15.22 -3.46
CA PRO A 203 -13.39 16.56 -3.92
C PRO A 203 -12.19 17.49 -4.12
N ASN A 204 -11.01 17.15 -3.62
CA ASN A 204 -9.80 17.94 -3.71
C ASN A 204 -8.83 17.46 -4.80
N TYR A 205 -9.24 16.49 -5.58
CA TYR A 205 -8.46 15.95 -6.69
C TYR A 205 -8.75 16.73 -7.98
N ASP A 206 -7.68 17.15 -8.67
CA ASP A 206 -7.76 17.74 -10.00
C ASP A 206 -7.56 16.67 -11.08
N PRO A 207 -8.58 16.34 -11.88
CA PRO A 207 -8.47 15.29 -12.90
C PRO A 207 -7.91 15.77 -14.25
N TYR A 208 -7.46 17.01 -14.38
CA TYR A 208 -7.07 17.60 -15.65
C TYR A 208 -5.56 17.81 -15.74
N PRO A 209 -4.92 17.52 -16.89
CA PRO A 209 -3.51 17.88 -17.12
C PRO A 209 -3.42 19.36 -17.55
N GLU A 210 -2.73 20.18 -16.79
CA GLU A 210 -2.57 21.61 -17.04
C GLU A 210 -1.11 22.05 -17.07
N SER A 211 -0.83 23.18 -17.72
CA SER A 211 0.51 23.81 -17.74
C SER A 211 1.65 22.89 -18.23
N PHE A 212 1.36 21.94 -19.09
CA PHE A 212 2.41 21.09 -19.66
C PHE A 212 3.18 21.79 -20.78
N SER A 213 4.50 21.53 -20.90
CA SER A 213 5.37 22.09 -21.94
C SER A 213 6.12 20.99 -22.67
N ILE A 214 6.03 20.95 -24.02
CA ILE A 214 6.69 19.94 -24.85
C ILE A 214 7.48 20.66 -25.94
N HIS A 215 8.81 20.51 -25.94
CA HIS A 215 9.65 21.23 -26.88
C HIS A 215 11.01 20.54 -27.11
N SER A 216 11.63 20.86 -28.24
CA SER A 216 13.01 20.46 -28.55
C SER A 216 13.27 18.94 -28.54
N ASN A 217 12.22 18.12 -28.65
CA ASN A 217 12.38 16.67 -28.68
C ASN A 217 12.71 16.20 -30.12
N ARG A 218 13.42 15.10 -30.24
CA ARG A 218 13.60 14.39 -31.50
C ARG A 218 12.57 13.26 -31.58
N ILE A 219 11.44 13.52 -32.25
CA ILE A 219 10.32 12.58 -32.34
C ILE A 219 10.29 11.97 -33.74
N ARG A 220 10.36 10.64 -33.86
CA ARG A 220 10.39 9.93 -35.12
C ARG A 220 9.62 8.62 -35.11
N GLY A 221 8.97 8.30 -36.21
CA GLY A 221 8.23 7.05 -36.37
C GLY A 221 7.11 6.87 -35.36
N GLY A 222 6.57 5.68 -35.24
CA GLY A 222 5.46 5.37 -34.33
C GLY A 222 4.08 5.59 -34.94
N GLY A 223 3.02 5.37 -34.14
CA GLY A 223 1.63 5.57 -34.54
C GLY A 223 1.07 4.57 -35.55
N GLN A 224 1.84 3.56 -36.01
CA GLN A 224 1.44 2.67 -37.09
C GLN A 224 0.42 1.60 -36.65
N LYS A 225 0.41 1.26 -35.37
CA LYS A 225 -0.49 0.23 -34.81
C LYS A 225 -1.15 0.71 -33.53
N PRO A 226 -2.00 1.76 -33.60
CA PRO A 226 -2.67 2.29 -32.42
C PRO A 226 -3.48 1.18 -31.74
N SER A 227 -3.32 1.07 -30.44
CA SER A 227 -3.87 -0.03 -29.64
C SER A 227 -4.61 0.48 -28.40
N GLY A 228 -5.11 -0.44 -27.58
CA GLY A 228 -5.93 -0.09 -26.41
C GLY A 228 -7.32 0.45 -26.80
N LYS A 229 -8.10 0.88 -25.80
CA LYS A 229 -9.45 1.43 -25.99
C LYS A 229 -9.40 2.72 -26.81
N ILE A 230 -8.57 3.66 -26.41
CA ILE A 230 -8.42 4.97 -27.06
C ILE A 230 -7.89 4.83 -28.49
N GLY A 231 -6.79 4.11 -28.69
CA GLY A 231 -6.19 3.96 -30.01
C GLY A 231 -7.14 3.33 -31.02
N LYS A 232 -7.85 2.26 -30.64
CA LYS A 232 -8.81 1.58 -31.54
C LYS A 232 -10.05 2.44 -31.83
N LEU A 233 -10.59 3.15 -30.83
CA LEU A 233 -11.77 3.99 -31.00
C LEU A 233 -11.48 5.22 -31.87
N LEU A 234 -10.33 5.85 -31.65
CA LEU A 234 -10.02 7.14 -32.28
C LEU A 234 -9.18 7.04 -33.57
N ALA A 235 -8.54 5.91 -33.86
CA ALA A 235 -7.81 5.74 -35.11
C ALA A 235 -8.62 6.02 -36.38
N PRO A 236 -9.90 5.65 -36.49
CA PRO A 236 -10.74 6.00 -37.65
C PRO A 236 -10.97 7.50 -37.81
N ILE A 237 -10.86 8.27 -36.73
CA ILE A 237 -11.12 9.72 -36.69
C ILE A 237 -9.81 10.49 -36.86
N VAL A 238 -8.78 10.08 -36.13
CA VAL A 238 -7.49 10.76 -36.09
C VAL A 238 -6.57 10.34 -37.23
N GLY A 239 -6.73 9.12 -37.73
CA GLY A 239 -5.94 8.53 -38.82
C GLY A 239 -4.83 7.58 -38.34
N VAL A 240 -4.24 6.87 -39.32
CA VAL A 240 -3.04 6.03 -39.11
C VAL A 240 -2.02 6.46 -40.18
N PRO A 241 -0.80 6.82 -39.80
CA PRO A 241 -0.21 6.80 -38.43
C PRO A 241 -0.99 7.69 -37.45
N PHE A 242 -1.15 7.19 -36.23
CA PHE A 242 -1.68 7.97 -35.13
C PHE A 242 -0.70 9.13 -34.80
N PRO A 243 -1.13 10.30 -34.31
CA PRO A 243 -0.24 11.43 -34.11
C PRO A 243 0.89 11.14 -33.14
N HIS A 244 2.03 11.80 -33.36
CA HIS A 244 3.16 11.73 -32.44
C HIS A 244 2.80 12.25 -31.04
N ILE A 245 2.02 13.34 -30.98
CA ILE A 245 1.49 13.92 -29.75
C ILE A 245 -0.04 13.86 -29.81
N PHE A 246 -0.63 13.16 -28.88
CA PHE A 246 -2.08 13.01 -28.73
C PHE A 246 -2.53 13.71 -27.45
N TYR A 247 -3.56 14.54 -27.54
CA TYR A 247 -4.20 15.21 -26.41
C TYR A 247 -5.71 14.95 -26.43
N ASP A 248 -6.29 14.57 -25.29
CA ASP A 248 -7.74 14.34 -25.19
C ASP A 248 -8.56 15.64 -25.26
N GLY A 249 -7.95 16.76 -24.87
CA GLY A 249 -8.56 18.10 -24.93
C GLY A 249 -9.61 18.36 -23.86
N ILE A 250 -9.76 17.49 -22.88
CA ILE A 250 -10.69 17.70 -21.79
C ILE A 250 -10.10 18.71 -20.80
N VAL A 251 -10.85 19.79 -20.51
CA VAL A 251 -10.42 20.88 -19.64
C VAL A 251 -11.47 21.16 -18.56
N ASP A 252 -11.06 21.76 -17.45
CA ASP A 252 -11.99 22.18 -16.40
C ASP A 252 -12.78 23.42 -16.85
N ALA A 253 -14.07 23.23 -17.16
CA ALA A 253 -14.94 24.32 -17.56
C ALA A 253 -15.08 25.43 -16.49
N LYS A 254 -14.79 25.14 -15.22
CA LYS A 254 -14.84 26.12 -14.12
C LYS A 254 -13.66 27.10 -14.15
N LYS A 255 -12.55 26.70 -14.78
CA LYS A 255 -11.32 27.51 -14.92
C LYS A 255 -11.33 28.40 -16.17
N LEU A 256 -12.33 28.27 -17.05
CA LEU A 256 -12.43 29.07 -18.25
C LEU A 256 -12.77 30.55 -17.93
N VAL A 257 -12.00 31.48 -18.49
CA VAL A 257 -12.26 32.92 -18.47
C VAL A 257 -12.67 33.32 -19.88
N ASP A 258 -13.87 33.92 -20.03
CA ASP A 258 -14.45 34.27 -21.34
C ASP A 258 -14.43 33.09 -22.35
N GLY A 259 -14.68 31.88 -21.86
CA GLY A 259 -14.71 30.66 -22.65
C GLY A 259 -13.34 30.12 -23.10
N LYS A 260 -12.25 30.66 -22.54
CA LYS A 260 -10.88 30.24 -22.86
C LYS A 260 -10.11 29.87 -21.60
N MET A 261 -9.26 28.85 -21.70
CA MET A 261 -8.34 28.51 -20.64
C MET A 261 -7.30 29.62 -20.46
N PRO A 262 -7.04 30.11 -19.24
CA PRO A 262 -5.95 31.07 -18.96
C PRO A 262 -4.60 30.54 -19.45
N ASN A 263 -3.73 31.42 -19.95
CA ASN A 263 -2.48 31.04 -20.56
C ASN A 263 -1.58 30.21 -19.62
N GLU A 264 -1.58 30.52 -18.34
CA GLU A 264 -0.80 29.83 -17.30
C GLU A 264 -1.25 28.38 -17.05
N LEU A 265 -2.48 28.03 -17.45
CA LEU A 265 -3.04 26.67 -17.32
C LEU A 265 -3.04 25.89 -18.64
N ARG A 266 -2.68 26.54 -19.74
CA ARG A 266 -2.66 25.89 -21.05
C ARG A 266 -1.42 25.03 -21.23
N GLY A 267 -1.53 24.02 -22.10
CA GLY A 267 -0.36 23.32 -22.64
C GLY A 267 0.42 24.20 -23.62
N SER A 268 1.74 24.02 -23.68
CA SER A 268 2.65 24.61 -24.66
C SER A 268 3.33 23.51 -25.47
N ILE A 269 3.25 23.59 -26.82
CA ILE A 269 3.89 22.60 -27.71
C ILE A 269 4.70 23.34 -28.78
N ARG A 270 6.04 23.21 -28.73
CA ARG A 270 6.99 23.87 -29.65
C ARG A 270 7.95 22.86 -30.25
N GLU A 271 7.43 22.03 -31.14
CA GLU A 271 8.16 20.94 -31.76
C GLU A 271 8.48 21.21 -33.24
N ALA A 272 9.35 20.39 -33.80
CA ALA A 272 9.69 20.44 -35.23
C ALA A 272 8.41 20.26 -36.08
N ALA A 273 8.38 20.91 -37.26
CA ALA A 273 7.22 20.86 -38.17
C ALA A 273 6.88 19.44 -38.68
N THR A 274 7.79 18.49 -38.53
CA THR A 274 7.57 17.07 -38.85
C THR A 274 6.81 16.32 -37.75
N THR A 275 6.67 16.90 -36.57
CA THR A 275 5.93 16.31 -35.44
C THR A 275 4.43 16.51 -35.65
N THR A 276 3.70 15.39 -35.73
CA THR A 276 2.25 15.43 -35.92
C THR A 276 1.55 15.53 -34.56
N PHE A 277 0.45 16.30 -34.51
CA PHE A 277 -0.34 16.56 -33.31
C PHE A 277 -1.83 16.33 -33.58
N ALA A 278 -2.57 15.91 -32.55
CA ALA A 278 -4.02 15.97 -32.54
C ALA A 278 -4.56 16.23 -31.12
N ASN A 279 -5.35 17.27 -31.00
CA ASN A 279 -6.27 17.45 -29.88
C ASN A 279 -7.67 17.02 -30.32
N VAL A 280 -8.24 16.08 -29.62
CA VAL A 280 -9.50 15.44 -30.05
C VAL A 280 -10.72 15.98 -29.34
N HIS A 281 -10.60 16.91 -28.39
CA HIS A 281 -11.73 17.52 -27.68
C HIS A 281 -12.77 16.49 -27.26
N LEU A 282 -12.35 15.48 -26.47
CA LEU A 282 -13.22 14.36 -26.08
C LEU A 282 -14.47 14.77 -25.32
N ASP A 283 -14.46 15.91 -24.63
CA ASP A 283 -15.61 16.51 -23.99
C ASP A 283 -16.74 16.87 -24.96
N ASN A 284 -16.38 17.20 -26.22
CA ASN A 284 -17.32 17.53 -27.30
C ASN A 284 -17.59 16.35 -28.26
N PHE A 285 -16.98 15.19 -28.00
CA PHE A 285 -17.14 14.01 -28.83
C PHE A 285 -18.51 13.35 -28.62
N SER A 286 -19.34 13.36 -29.67
CA SER A 286 -20.60 12.63 -29.70
C SER A 286 -20.95 12.21 -31.12
N PRO A 287 -21.71 11.11 -31.33
CA PRO A 287 -22.20 10.73 -32.66
C PRO A 287 -22.97 11.86 -33.35
N ALA A 288 -23.76 12.63 -32.58
CA ALA A 288 -24.53 13.75 -33.11
C ALA A 288 -23.65 14.88 -33.60
N ASN A 289 -22.58 15.24 -32.85
CA ASN A 289 -21.62 16.27 -33.25
C ASN A 289 -20.79 15.85 -34.47
N MET A 290 -20.43 14.56 -34.55
CA MET A 290 -19.77 14.02 -35.74
C MET A 290 -20.65 14.11 -36.99
N LEU A 291 -21.90 13.66 -36.91
CA LEU A 291 -22.86 13.67 -38.04
C LEU A 291 -23.23 15.10 -38.50
N THR A 292 -23.24 16.05 -37.59
CA THR A 292 -23.56 17.46 -37.88
C THR A 292 -22.34 18.30 -38.25
N GLY A 293 -21.14 17.72 -38.32
CA GLY A 293 -19.89 18.46 -38.60
C GLY A 293 -19.47 19.43 -37.50
N LYS A 294 -20.04 19.33 -36.32
CA LYS A 294 -19.69 20.17 -35.13
C LYS A 294 -18.48 19.65 -34.39
N TYR A 295 -18.03 18.42 -34.65
CA TYR A 295 -16.84 17.84 -34.08
C TYR A 295 -15.68 17.98 -35.04
N ALA A 296 -14.58 18.54 -34.56
CA ALA A 296 -13.35 18.68 -35.34
C ALA A 296 -12.13 18.33 -34.47
N VAL A 297 -11.17 17.62 -35.06
CA VAL A 297 -9.87 17.37 -34.45
C VAL A 297 -8.97 18.58 -34.71
N GLU A 298 -8.45 19.20 -33.67
CA GLU A 298 -7.47 20.28 -33.79
C GLU A 298 -6.08 19.70 -34.07
N ARG A 299 -5.45 20.17 -35.14
CA ARG A 299 -4.12 19.71 -35.57
C ARG A 299 -3.10 20.84 -35.63
N ASP A 300 -3.54 22.09 -35.46
CA ASP A 300 -2.67 23.26 -35.47
C ASP A 300 -2.03 23.47 -34.09
N VAL A 301 -0.77 23.09 -33.96
CA VAL A 301 0.00 23.29 -32.70
C VAL A 301 0.14 24.76 -32.30
N LYS A 302 -0.08 25.72 -33.23
CA LYS A 302 0.05 27.15 -32.92
C LYS A 302 -0.93 27.61 -31.85
N VAL A 303 -2.06 26.93 -31.68
CA VAL A 303 -2.98 27.22 -30.59
C VAL A 303 -2.37 26.89 -29.22
N PHE A 304 -1.31 26.11 -29.17
CA PHE A 304 -0.54 25.71 -28.00
C PHE A 304 0.81 26.44 -27.89
N ASP A 305 1.04 27.52 -28.66
CA ASP A 305 2.25 28.34 -28.55
C ASP A 305 2.06 29.41 -27.46
N VAL A 306 2.21 29.00 -26.22
CA VAL A 306 2.16 29.88 -25.02
C VAL A 306 3.48 29.83 -24.28
N ASP A 307 3.86 31.00 -23.70
CA ASP A 307 5.03 31.05 -22.83
C ASP A 307 4.65 30.60 -21.42
N LEU A 308 5.20 29.46 -21.02
CA LEU A 308 5.11 28.98 -19.65
C LEU A 308 6.46 29.20 -18.95
N PRO A 309 6.46 29.55 -17.66
CA PRO A 309 7.70 29.68 -16.91
C PRO A 309 8.40 28.30 -16.83
N PRO A 310 9.73 28.25 -17.01
CA PRO A 310 10.46 26.98 -16.91
C PRO A 310 10.33 26.40 -15.50
N ILE A 311 10.29 25.08 -15.43
CA ILE A 311 10.29 24.36 -14.14
C ILE A 311 11.72 24.37 -13.59
N ALA A 312 11.88 24.71 -12.33
CA ALA A 312 13.18 24.73 -11.68
C ALA A 312 13.77 23.31 -11.57
N PRO A 313 15.09 23.16 -11.78
CA PRO A 313 15.76 21.88 -11.60
C PRO A 313 15.66 21.39 -10.15
N VAL A 314 15.64 20.08 -10.00
CA VAL A 314 15.65 19.46 -8.66
C VAL A 314 17.07 19.49 -8.10
N GLU A 315 17.23 20.15 -6.98
CA GLU A 315 18.48 20.15 -6.21
C GLU A 315 18.36 19.18 -5.04
N LEU A 316 18.96 18.00 -5.17
CA LEU A 316 19.00 17.04 -4.08
C LEU A 316 19.94 17.56 -2.99
N LYS A 317 19.50 17.47 -1.74
CA LYS A 317 20.37 17.79 -0.61
C LYS A 317 21.44 16.70 -0.48
N PRO A 318 22.71 17.09 -0.22
CA PRO A 318 23.74 16.11 0.07
C PRO A 318 23.32 15.23 1.25
N HIS A 319 23.57 13.92 1.16
CA HIS A 319 23.41 13.05 2.33
C HIS A 319 24.29 13.55 3.46
N ALA A 320 23.73 13.72 4.65
CA ALA A 320 24.55 13.88 5.83
C ALA A 320 25.47 12.65 5.94
N PRO A 321 26.78 12.82 6.22
CA PRO A 321 27.64 11.67 6.48
C PRO A 321 26.98 10.82 7.58
N PRO A 322 27.07 9.47 7.51
CA PRO A 322 26.54 8.62 8.57
C PRO A 322 27.15 9.11 9.89
N SER A 323 26.27 9.37 10.87
CA SER A 323 26.74 9.77 12.19
C SER A 323 27.63 8.65 12.72
N SER A 324 28.77 8.99 13.31
CA SER A 324 29.62 8.03 14.01
C SER A 324 28.96 7.47 15.27
N GLU A 325 27.81 8.04 15.66
CA GLU A 325 26.99 7.56 16.77
C GLU A 325 26.14 6.38 16.32
N VAL A 326 26.17 5.30 17.08
CA VAL A 326 25.30 4.15 16.87
C VAL A 326 23.86 4.60 17.05
N ASP A 327 23.00 4.33 16.06
CA ASP A 327 21.59 4.66 16.14
C ASP A 327 21.02 4.19 17.49
N PRO A 328 20.36 5.07 18.26
CA PRO A 328 19.74 4.72 19.53
C PRO A 328 18.85 3.47 19.46
N ILE A 329 18.16 3.27 18.34
CA ILE A 329 17.36 2.06 18.09
C ILE A 329 18.22 0.80 18.12
N VAL A 330 19.40 0.82 17.51
CA VAL A 330 20.34 -0.33 17.51
C VAL A 330 20.81 -0.62 18.93
N LEU A 331 21.07 0.40 19.74
CA LEU A 331 21.46 0.23 21.14
C LEU A 331 20.36 -0.41 21.97
N VAL A 332 19.11 -0.02 21.78
CA VAL A 332 17.97 -0.60 22.49
C VAL A 332 17.87 -2.12 22.21
N TYR A 333 17.99 -2.53 20.95
CA TYR A 333 17.95 -3.95 20.62
C TYR A 333 19.19 -4.73 21.10
N ARG A 334 20.35 -4.10 21.13
CA ARG A 334 21.57 -4.72 21.68
C ARG A 334 21.51 -4.96 23.19
N ASN A 335 20.81 -4.09 23.92
CA ASN A 335 20.70 -4.14 25.37
C ASN A 335 19.45 -4.92 25.84
N ALA A 336 18.66 -5.48 24.93
CA ALA A 336 17.53 -6.31 25.29
C ALA A 336 17.97 -7.57 26.06
N PRO A 337 17.24 -8.00 27.09
CA PRO A 337 17.48 -9.26 27.77
C PRO A 337 17.61 -10.44 26.79
N ARG A 338 18.57 -11.32 27.04
CA ARG A 338 18.80 -12.47 26.16
C ARG A 338 17.77 -13.56 26.34
N SER A 339 17.29 -13.75 27.54
CA SER A 339 16.32 -14.74 27.93
C SER A 339 14.99 -14.11 28.31
N LEU A 340 13.89 -14.78 28.02
CA LEU A 340 12.54 -14.33 28.44
C LEU A 340 12.41 -14.27 29.96
N SER A 341 13.02 -15.21 30.66
CA SER A 341 13.05 -15.27 32.14
C SER A 341 13.66 -14.02 32.79
N ASP A 342 14.57 -13.33 32.11
CA ASP A 342 15.17 -12.07 32.61
C ASP A 342 14.15 -10.93 32.78
N TRP A 343 13.02 -10.98 32.04
CA TRP A 343 11.91 -10.03 32.20
C TRP A 343 11.11 -10.26 33.48
N LYS A 344 11.22 -11.46 34.10
CA LYS A 344 10.48 -11.84 35.32
C LYS A 344 8.97 -11.62 35.24
N LEU A 345 8.38 -11.80 34.07
CA LEU A 345 6.94 -11.66 33.83
C LEU A 345 6.20 -12.94 34.14
N LEU A 346 6.88 -14.05 34.06
CA LEU A 346 6.34 -15.39 34.27
C LEU A 346 7.18 -16.11 35.31
N GLU A 347 6.55 -16.99 36.06
CA GLU A 347 7.17 -17.89 37.02
C GLU A 347 6.68 -19.33 36.80
N VAL A 348 7.46 -20.30 37.20
CA VAL A 348 7.05 -21.70 37.14
C VAL A 348 6.35 -22.06 38.45
N ARG A 349 5.10 -22.53 38.35
CA ARG A 349 4.31 -23.02 39.47
C ARG A 349 3.63 -24.34 39.03
N ASP A 350 3.84 -25.40 39.80
CA ASP A 350 3.33 -26.76 39.47
C ASP A 350 3.69 -27.20 38.03
N SER A 351 4.96 -27.01 37.65
CA SER A 351 5.50 -27.30 36.31
C SER A 351 4.80 -26.56 35.15
N ARG A 352 4.11 -25.46 35.42
CA ARG A 352 3.46 -24.61 34.42
C ARG A 352 3.96 -23.18 34.53
N TRP A 353 4.09 -22.52 33.42
CA TRP A 353 4.34 -21.09 33.36
C TRP A 353 3.06 -20.32 33.71
N VAL A 354 3.14 -19.47 34.72
CA VAL A 354 2.04 -18.61 35.18
C VAL A 354 2.53 -17.16 35.27
N PRO A 355 1.64 -16.19 35.18
CA PRO A 355 2.00 -14.79 35.41
C PRO A 355 2.61 -14.59 36.81
N ALA A 356 3.68 -13.81 36.90
CA ALA A 356 4.21 -13.34 38.17
C ALA A 356 3.16 -12.46 38.91
N SER A 357 3.30 -12.32 40.21
CA SER A 357 2.30 -11.65 41.06
C SER A 357 2.04 -10.17 40.67
N ASP A 358 3.01 -9.51 40.06
CA ASP A 358 2.94 -8.13 39.56
C ASP A 358 2.54 -8.03 38.07
N THR A 359 2.21 -9.15 37.46
CA THR A 359 1.86 -9.25 36.04
C THR A 359 0.36 -9.51 35.88
N THR A 360 -0.32 -8.65 35.14
CA THR A 360 -1.77 -8.70 34.95
C THR A 360 -2.12 -9.42 33.64
N PRO A 361 -2.82 -10.57 33.70
CA PRO A 361 -3.35 -11.23 32.52
C PRO A 361 -4.60 -10.52 31.99
N TYR A 362 -4.79 -10.54 30.66
CA TYR A 362 -6.00 -9.98 30.04
C TYR A 362 -6.47 -10.78 28.82
N GLU A 363 -7.76 -10.64 28.50
CA GLU A 363 -8.44 -11.28 27.39
C GLU A 363 -9.11 -10.24 26.49
N LEU A 364 -9.32 -10.61 25.22
CA LEU A 364 -9.93 -9.76 24.20
C LEU A 364 -11.26 -10.36 23.72
N ASN A 365 -12.22 -9.52 23.35
CA ASN A 365 -13.47 -9.95 22.71
C ASN A 365 -13.21 -10.57 21.34
N THR A 366 -12.53 -9.83 20.47
CA THR A 366 -12.10 -10.32 19.16
C THR A 366 -10.58 -10.40 19.13
N HIS A 367 -10.04 -11.51 18.66
CA HIS A 367 -8.61 -11.78 18.66
C HIS A 367 -8.01 -11.67 17.27
N LEU A 368 -6.72 -11.31 17.20
CA LEU A 368 -5.92 -11.37 15.99
C LEU A 368 -5.68 -12.84 15.64
N TYR A 369 -6.01 -13.24 14.41
CA TYR A 369 -5.69 -14.56 13.89
C TYR A 369 -4.18 -14.71 13.61
N SER A 370 -3.65 -15.85 13.92
CA SER A 370 -2.26 -16.23 13.65
C SER A 370 -2.15 -17.76 13.68
N ASP A 371 -2.38 -18.42 12.55
CA ASP A 371 -2.16 -19.85 12.32
C ASP A 371 -2.74 -20.76 13.43
N ASP A 372 -3.97 -20.52 13.86
CA ASP A 372 -4.70 -21.30 14.89
C ASP A 372 -4.03 -21.34 16.27
N THR A 373 -3.02 -20.49 16.52
CA THR A 373 -2.37 -20.45 17.84
C THR A 373 -3.27 -19.93 18.93
N ILE A 374 -3.19 -20.51 20.10
CA ILE A 374 -3.67 -19.95 21.35
C ILE A 374 -2.77 -18.77 21.72
N LYS A 375 -3.34 -17.74 22.36
CA LYS A 375 -2.59 -16.53 22.72
C LYS A 375 -2.83 -16.16 24.17
N HIS A 376 -1.78 -16.25 24.97
CA HIS A 376 -1.76 -15.73 26.33
C HIS A 376 -1.23 -14.32 26.33
N ARG A 377 -1.85 -13.42 27.11
CA ARG A 377 -1.52 -12.01 27.11
C ARG A 377 -1.41 -11.49 28.54
N TRP A 378 -0.35 -10.72 28.77
CA TRP A 378 -0.06 -10.11 30.06
C TRP A 378 0.53 -8.73 29.86
N PHE A 379 0.39 -7.91 30.90
CA PHE A 379 1.20 -6.70 31.00
C PHE A 379 1.66 -6.48 32.45
N ARG A 380 2.73 -5.73 32.60
CA ARG A 380 3.20 -5.22 33.87
C ARG A 380 3.41 -3.73 33.76
N VAL A 381 2.73 -2.98 34.63
CA VAL A 381 2.88 -1.53 34.79
C VAL A 381 3.78 -1.27 35.99
N PRO A 382 4.72 -0.32 35.92
CA PRO A 382 5.55 0.03 37.05
C PRO A 382 4.72 0.45 38.27
N GLU A 383 5.21 0.10 39.46
CA GLU A 383 4.52 0.40 40.70
C GLU A 383 4.18 1.90 40.84
N GLY A 384 2.98 2.20 41.27
CA GLY A 384 2.47 3.56 41.43
C GLY A 384 2.14 4.30 40.14
N LYS A 385 2.34 3.70 38.98
CA LYS A 385 1.93 4.27 37.70
C LYS A 385 0.56 3.74 37.27
N LYS A 386 -0.17 4.55 36.47
CA LYS A 386 -1.51 4.21 36.00
C LYS A 386 -1.56 4.22 34.48
N ILE A 387 -2.35 3.31 33.91
CA ILE A 387 -2.73 3.31 32.51
C ILE A 387 -3.72 4.46 32.31
N GLN A 388 -3.59 5.22 31.22
CA GLN A 388 -4.55 6.28 30.89
C GLN A 388 -5.56 5.76 29.86
N TRP A 389 -6.81 6.12 30.07
CA TRP A 389 -7.88 5.85 29.13
C TRP A 389 -7.65 6.61 27.82
N THR A 390 -7.94 5.93 26.72
CA THR A 390 -8.05 6.54 25.39
C THR A 390 -9.40 6.17 24.80
N GLU A 391 -10.06 7.10 24.17
CA GLU A 391 -11.38 6.85 23.56
C GLU A 391 -11.24 5.96 22.33
N ASN A 392 -10.20 6.18 21.55
CA ASN A 392 -9.89 5.43 20.33
C ASN A 392 -8.44 4.93 20.38
N GLY A 393 -8.23 3.75 19.82
CA GLY A 393 -6.91 3.12 19.76
C GLY A 393 -6.49 2.42 21.07
N PRO A 394 -5.21 2.06 21.19
CA PRO A 394 -4.66 1.42 22.38
C PRO A 394 -4.72 2.32 23.60
N LEU A 395 -4.92 1.72 24.79
CA LEU A 395 -4.75 2.43 26.06
C LEU A 395 -3.34 2.99 26.19
N GLU A 396 -3.17 4.15 26.83
CA GLU A 396 -1.85 4.76 27.01
C GLU A 396 -1.16 4.20 28.26
N PHE A 397 -0.11 3.44 28.04
CA PHE A 397 0.69 2.81 29.08
C PHE A 397 1.87 3.70 29.49
N PRO A 398 2.20 3.82 30.78
CA PRO A 398 3.33 4.62 31.25
C PRO A 398 4.67 4.01 30.86
N VAL A 399 5.71 4.86 30.81
CA VAL A 399 7.10 4.43 30.61
C VAL A 399 7.49 3.37 31.65
N GLY A 400 8.16 2.32 31.17
CA GLY A 400 8.53 1.14 31.95
C GLY A 400 7.54 -0.01 31.86
N THR A 401 6.39 0.18 31.19
CA THR A 401 5.42 -0.91 30.96
C THR A 401 5.99 -1.96 30.01
N VAL A 402 5.73 -3.22 30.33
CA VAL A 402 5.99 -4.38 29.49
C VAL A 402 4.66 -5.05 29.16
N ILE A 403 4.38 -5.26 27.87
CA ILE A 403 3.27 -6.06 27.39
C ILE A 403 3.85 -7.34 26.78
N ALA A 404 3.29 -8.50 27.14
CA ALA A 404 3.74 -9.79 26.66
C ALA A 404 2.59 -10.57 26.00
N LYS A 405 2.91 -11.26 24.92
CA LYS A 405 1.98 -12.14 24.20
C LYS A 405 2.68 -13.42 23.78
N THR A 406 2.25 -14.53 24.38
CA THR A 406 2.77 -15.88 24.03
C THR A 406 1.82 -16.55 23.05
N PHE A 407 2.41 -17.17 22.03
CA PHE A 407 1.74 -17.98 21.02
C PHE A 407 2.03 -19.45 21.30
N ALA A 408 0.99 -20.26 21.36
CA ALA A 408 1.09 -21.68 21.67
C ALA A 408 0.17 -22.51 20.78
N TYR A 409 0.48 -23.79 20.64
CA TYR A 409 -0.48 -24.80 20.21
C TYR A 409 -0.84 -25.69 21.39
N PRO A 410 -2.12 -26.08 21.53
CA PRO A 410 -2.47 -27.13 22.45
C PRO A 410 -1.89 -28.44 21.92
N ASP A 411 -1.46 -29.35 22.79
CA ASP A 411 -1.06 -30.67 22.36
C ASP A 411 -2.25 -31.43 21.72
N ASP A 412 -3.43 -31.22 22.27
CA ASP A 412 -4.69 -31.78 21.79
C ASP A 412 -5.83 -30.79 22.04
N SER A 413 -6.42 -30.23 20.96
CA SER A 413 -7.54 -29.28 21.07
C SER A 413 -8.86 -29.90 21.54
N THR A 414 -8.95 -31.25 21.55
CA THR A 414 -10.12 -31.95 22.08
C THR A 414 -10.02 -32.18 23.60
N ASP A 415 -8.80 -32.11 24.15
CA ASP A 415 -8.50 -32.25 25.56
C ASP A 415 -7.31 -31.36 25.97
N MET A 416 -7.58 -30.23 26.60
CA MET A 416 -6.55 -29.29 27.06
C MET A 416 -5.75 -29.77 28.28
N THR A 417 -6.03 -30.98 28.81
CA THR A 417 -5.32 -31.56 29.95
C THR A 417 -3.85 -31.86 29.66
N PRO A 418 -3.46 -32.36 28.46
CA PRO A 418 -2.07 -32.68 28.15
C PRO A 418 -1.12 -31.46 28.23
N GLY A 419 -1.60 -30.28 27.88
CA GLY A 419 -0.80 -29.07 27.94
C GLY A 419 -0.72 -28.32 26.63
N GLU A 420 0.23 -27.41 26.57
CA GLU A 420 0.47 -26.51 25.44
C GLU A 420 1.96 -26.43 25.14
N ARG A 421 2.29 -26.37 23.86
CA ARG A 421 3.65 -26.08 23.38
C ARG A 421 3.74 -24.60 23.04
N TYR A 422 4.55 -23.86 23.78
CA TYR A 422 4.86 -22.45 23.47
C TYR A 422 5.83 -22.36 22.30
N LEU A 423 5.55 -21.46 21.36
CA LEU A 423 6.34 -21.23 20.15
C LEU A 423 7.21 -19.99 20.27
N GLU A 424 6.56 -18.86 20.56
CA GLU A 424 7.21 -17.56 20.78
C GLU A 424 6.47 -16.75 21.85
N THR A 425 7.22 -15.86 22.50
CA THR A 425 6.66 -14.78 23.29
C THR A 425 7.16 -13.47 22.73
N ARG A 426 6.24 -12.59 22.34
CA ARG A 426 6.54 -11.21 21.93
C ARG A 426 6.42 -10.30 23.12
N ILE A 427 7.43 -9.45 23.30
CA ILE A 427 7.48 -8.42 24.32
C ILE A 427 7.40 -7.07 23.63
N GLU A 428 6.53 -6.20 24.11
CA GLU A 428 6.50 -4.77 23.77
C GLU A 428 6.89 -4.00 25.03
N PHE A 429 7.94 -3.21 24.95
CA PHE A 429 8.48 -2.47 26.08
C PHE A 429 8.42 -0.96 25.84
N ARG A 430 7.80 -0.23 26.76
CA ARG A 430 7.65 1.22 26.71
C ARG A 430 8.87 1.90 27.34
N GLN A 431 9.70 2.52 26.53
CA GLN A 431 10.80 3.38 26.96
C GLN A 431 10.44 4.86 26.79
N GLU A 432 11.27 5.77 27.30
CA GLU A 432 11.07 7.22 27.10
C GLU A 432 11.07 7.60 25.62
N SER A 433 11.91 6.95 24.81
CA SER A 433 12.05 7.17 23.38
C SER A 433 10.92 6.56 22.54
N GLY A 434 10.06 5.71 23.09
CA GLY A 434 8.96 5.04 22.39
C GLY A 434 8.77 3.59 22.79
N TRP A 435 8.01 2.86 21.98
CA TRP A 435 7.81 1.43 22.12
C TRP A 435 8.82 0.63 21.31
N TYR A 436 9.18 -0.55 21.80
CA TYR A 436 10.07 -1.48 21.12
C TYR A 436 9.57 -2.91 21.25
N GLY A 437 9.63 -3.65 20.15
CA GLY A 437 9.16 -5.04 20.08
C GLY A 437 10.31 -6.04 20.03
N TYR A 438 10.17 -7.14 20.77
CA TYR A 438 11.15 -8.23 20.84
C TYR A 438 10.46 -9.57 20.69
N SER A 439 11.03 -10.50 19.91
CA SER A 439 10.54 -11.88 19.81
C SER A 439 11.50 -12.82 20.50
N TYR A 440 10.96 -13.66 21.38
CA TYR A 440 11.65 -14.74 22.11
C TYR A 440 11.12 -16.07 21.65
N VAL A 441 11.98 -16.97 21.21
CA VAL A 441 11.64 -18.30 20.73
C VAL A 441 11.86 -19.32 21.83
N TRP A 442 10.82 -20.08 22.17
CA TRP A 442 10.88 -21.11 23.20
C TRP A 442 11.78 -22.28 22.78
N ASN A 443 12.59 -22.77 23.72
CA ASN A 443 13.39 -23.98 23.51
C ASN A 443 12.48 -25.22 23.49
N GLU A 444 13.02 -26.34 23.03
CA GLU A 444 12.26 -27.59 22.91
C GLU A 444 11.83 -28.14 24.26
N GLU A 445 12.62 -27.92 25.30
CA GLU A 445 12.36 -28.33 26.68
C GLU A 445 11.31 -27.48 27.38
N GLN A 446 10.87 -26.39 26.74
CA GLN A 446 9.88 -25.44 27.27
C GLN A 446 10.29 -24.82 28.62
N THR A 447 11.60 -24.68 28.86
CA THR A 447 12.16 -24.16 30.12
C THR A 447 12.48 -22.68 30.06
N ASP A 448 12.72 -22.09 28.86
CA ASP A 448 12.91 -20.65 28.66
C ASP A 448 12.78 -20.33 27.16
N ALA A 449 12.81 -19.05 26.82
CA ALA A 449 12.83 -18.59 25.44
C ALA A 449 13.96 -17.59 25.20
N GLU A 450 14.59 -17.68 24.03
CA GLU A 450 15.74 -16.85 23.65
C GLU A 450 15.34 -15.72 22.67
N LEU A 451 15.95 -14.56 22.84
CA LEU A 451 15.81 -13.42 21.94
C LEU A 451 16.25 -13.77 20.51
N ARG A 452 15.35 -13.55 19.54
CA ARG A 452 15.58 -13.78 18.11
C ARG A 452 15.23 -12.57 17.25
N LEU A 453 16.13 -11.60 17.22
CA LEU A 453 15.94 -10.37 16.41
C LEU A 453 15.83 -10.66 14.90
N GLY A 454 16.48 -11.70 14.42
CA GLY A 454 16.40 -12.15 13.03
C GLY A 454 15.12 -12.92 12.68
N GLY A 455 14.24 -13.15 13.66
CA GLY A 455 13.08 -14.02 13.50
C GLY A 455 13.47 -15.50 13.38
N GLY A 456 12.56 -16.32 12.86
CA GLY A 456 12.82 -17.75 12.72
C GLY A 456 11.62 -18.54 12.23
N ARG A 457 11.73 -19.85 12.30
CA ARG A 457 10.65 -20.81 12.00
C ARG A 457 10.67 -21.93 13.02
N VAL A 458 9.47 -22.35 13.43
CA VAL A 458 9.29 -23.48 14.36
C VAL A 458 8.35 -24.48 13.72
N GLU A 459 8.80 -25.72 13.55
CA GLU A 459 7.93 -26.82 13.16
C GLU A 459 7.09 -27.24 14.36
N ALA A 460 5.78 -27.23 14.20
CA ALA A 460 4.85 -27.59 15.27
C ALA A 460 3.77 -28.52 14.74
N SER A 461 3.30 -29.43 15.61
CA SER A 461 2.18 -30.32 15.34
C SER A 461 1.25 -30.34 16.53
N TRP A 462 -0.06 -30.44 16.27
CA TRP A 462 -1.10 -30.53 17.30
C TRP A 462 -2.29 -31.31 16.75
N LYS A 463 -3.19 -31.75 17.62
CA LYS A 463 -4.50 -32.22 17.19
C LYS A 463 -5.51 -31.10 17.20
N ASP A 464 -6.24 -30.93 16.11
CA ASP A 464 -7.33 -29.96 16.00
C ASP A 464 -8.58 -30.38 16.79
N ALA A 465 -9.61 -29.52 16.80
CA ALA A 465 -10.86 -29.80 17.50
C ALA A 465 -11.64 -31.04 16.98
N SER A 466 -11.27 -31.55 15.80
CA SER A 466 -11.80 -32.80 15.24
C SER A 466 -10.92 -34.00 15.54
N GLY A 467 -9.80 -33.83 16.26
CA GLY A 467 -8.84 -34.84 16.61
C GLY A 467 -7.85 -35.19 15.49
N ASN A 468 -7.82 -34.42 14.40
CA ASN A 468 -6.89 -34.66 13.29
C ASN A 468 -5.53 -34.03 13.62
N LEU A 469 -4.45 -34.77 13.28
CA LEU A 469 -3.10 -34.24 13.40
C LEU A 469 -2.89 -33.11 12.36
N GLN A 470 -2.56 -31.96 12.85
CA GLN A 470 -2.18 -30.77 12.07
C GLN A 470 -0.68 -30.54 12.20
N THR A 471 -0.09 -29.96 11.17
CA THR A 471 1.30 -29.51 11.17
C THR A 471 1.39 -28.10 10.60
N ASN A 472 2.27 -27.28 11.16
CA ASN A 472 2.55 -25.95 10.63
C ASN A 472 4.03 -25.61 10.80
N ARG A 473 4.58 -24.96 9.82
CA ARG A 473 5.87 -24.31 9.88
C ARG A 473 5.66 -22.86 10.30
N TYR A 474 5.48 -22.66 11.61
CA TYR A 474 5.15 -21.37 12.18
C TYR A 474 6.27 -20.34 11.95
N GLU A 475 5.93 -19.19 11.39
CA GLU A 475 6.88 -18.11 11.10
C GLU A 475 6.92 -17.07 12.23
N ILE A 476 8.12 -16.83 12.74
CA ILE A 476 8.41 -15.81 13.75
C ILE A 476 8.96 -14.59 13.04
N PRO A 477 8.28 -13.43 13.10
CA PRO A 477 8.75 -12.21 12.45
C PRO A 477 10.08 -11.72 13.03
N ASN A 478 10.94 -11.19 12.17
CA ASN A 478 12.12 -10.45 12.62
C ASN A 478 11.72 -9.05 13.13
N ALA A 479 12.65 -8.37 13.81
CA ALA A 479 12.41 -7.05 14.41
C ALA A 479 11.92 -6.00 13.39
N ASN A 480 12.38 -6.03 12.13
CA ASN A 480 11.90 -5.12 11.09
C ASN A 480 10.49 -5.49 10.60
N GLN A 481 10.18 -6.77 10.53
CA GLN A 481 8.84 -7.24 10.14
C GLN A 481 7.77 -6.89 11.17
N CYS A 482 8.13 -6.72 12.45
CA CYS A 482 7.19 -6.22 13.47
C CYS A 482 6.61 -4.84 13.07
N LEU A 483 7.42 -3.98 12.46
CA LEU A 483 6.98 -2.67 11.97
C LEU A 483 5.92 -2.75 10.86
N THR A 484 5.76 -3.88 10.18
CA THR A 484 4.72 -4.05 9.17
C THR A 484 3.32 -3.90 9.78
N CYS A 485 3.10 -4.43 10.98
CA CYS A 485 1.83 -4.30 11.69
C CYS A 485 1.83 -3.15 12.71
N HIS A 486 2.95 -2.94 13.40
CA HIS A 486 3.09 -2.02 14.54
C HIS A 486 3.53 -0.60 14.16
N SER A 487 3.41 -0.18 12.88
CA SER A 487 3.80 1.15 12.44
C SER A 487 2.59 2.08 12.32
N GLN A 488 2.55 3.12 13.15
CA GLN A 488 1.61 4.24 13.05
C GLN A 488 2.42 5.53 12.88
N ASN A 489 2.16 6.31 11.82
CA ASN A 489 2.99 7.47 11.48
C ASN A 489 4.50 7.16 11.47
N ASN A 490 4.87 5.97 11.00
CA ASN A 490 6.23 5.46 10.96
C ASN A 490 6.91 5.30 12.35
N ARG A 491 6.16 5.18 13.43
CA ARG A 491 6.66 4.85 14.77
C ARG A 491 6.11 3.50 15.19
N TYR A 492 6.86 2.77 15.99
CA TYR A 492 6.37 1.55 16.59
C TYR A 492 5.31 1.89 17.64
N GLU A 493 4.11 1.31 17.48
CA GLU A 493 3.01 1.44 18.45
C GLU A 493 2.38 0.06 18.70
N PRO A 494 1.93 -0.23 19.92
CA PRO A 494 1.20 -1.46 20.20
C PRO A 494 -0.12 -1.50 19.42
N LEU A 495 -0.56 -2.68 18.99
CA LEU A 495 -1.86 -2.86 18.33
C LEU A 495 -3.04 -2.78 19.30
N GLY A 496 -2.77 -2.93 20.57
CA GLY A 496 -3.70 -2.93 21.67
C GLY A 496 -2.95 -3.13 22.99
N PRO A 497 -3.72 -3.34 24.09
CA PRO A 497 -5.17 -3.51 24.14
C PRO A 497 -5.93 -2.19 23.99
N THR A 498 -7.09 -2.26 23.33
CA THR A 498 -8.05 -1.16 23.20
C THR A 498 -9.20 -1.32 24.20
N ALA A 499 -9.77 -0.21 24.64
CA ALA A 499 -10.87 -0.24 25.63
C ALA A 499 -12.04 -1.13 25.17
N GLY A 500 -12.50 -0.98 23.93
CA GLY A 500 -13.64 -1.74 23.41
C GLY A 500 -13.38 -3.25 23.35
N ASN A 501 -12.15 -3.66 23.05
CA ASN A 501 -11.79 -5.08 22.96
C ASN A 501 -11.51 -5.71 24.34
N LEU A 502 -11.17 -4.89 25.35
CA LEU A 502 -11.01 -5.30 26.76
C LEU A 502 -12.33 -5.36 27.54
N ASN A 503 -13.40 -4.73 27.04
CA ASN A 503 -14.66 -4.62 27.79
C ASN A 503 -15.40 -5.95 27.80
N ARG A 504 -14.86 -6.89 28.58
CA ARG A 504 -15.40 -8.23 28.84
C ARG A 504 -15.05 -8.71 30.25
N LYS A 505 -15.75 -9.71 30.71
CA LYS A 505 -15.32 -10.53 31.85
C LYS A 505 -14.22 -11.47 31.39
N ARG A 506 -13.17 -11.67 32.19
CA ARG A 506 -12.09 -12.62 31.86
C ARG A 506 -12.53 -14.07 32.06
N HIS A 507 -13.28 -14.30 33.14
CA HIS A 507 -13.88 -15.59 33.50
C HIS A 507 -15.39 -15.46 33.68
N SER A 508 -16.11 -16.56 33.46
CA SER A 508 -17.57 -16.60 33.61
C SER A 508 -18.06 -16.25 35.03
N GLY A 509 -17.22 -16.48 36.04
CA GLY A 509 -17.50 -16.17 37.45
C GLY A 509 -17.21 -14.71 37.86
N ASP A 510 -16.57 -13.92 36.99
CA ASP A 510 -16.24 -12.53 37.35
C ASP A 510 -17.51 -11.69 37.53
N MET A 511 -17.53 -10.84 38.55
CA MET A 511 -18.68 -9.96 38.85
C MET A 511 -18.72 -8.75 37.92
N SER A 512 -17.56 -8.32 37.37
CA SER A 512 -17.43 -7.13 36.51
C SER A 512 -16.46 -7.38 35.35
N THR A 513 -16.44 -6.44 34.39
CA THR A 513 -15.50 -6.49 33.28
C THR A 513 -14.07 -6.17 33.74
N GLN A 514 -13.07 -6.57 32.94
CA GLN A 514 -11.65 -6.31 33.21
C GLN A 514 -11.39 -4.81 33.44
N LEU A 515 -11.95 -3.94 32.60
CA LEU A 515 -11.78 -2.49 32.71
C LEU A 515 -12.34 -1.97 34.05
N ALA A 516 -13.52 -2.46 34.46
CA ALA A 516 -14.09 -2.07 35.76
C ALA A 516 -13.26 -2.57 36.96
N GLN A 517 -12.65 -3.76 36.83
CA GLN A 517 -11.70 -4.28 37.81
C GLN A 517 -10.44 -3.41 37.91
N TRP A 518 -9.88 -2.99 36.77
CA TRP A 518 -8.69 -2.13 36.73
C TRP A 518 -8.97 -0.71 37.26
N MET A 519 -10.18 -0.18 37.03
CA MET A 519 -10.61 1.08 37.64
C MET A 519 -10.70 0.95 39.18
N ALA A 520 -11.33 -0.12 39.66
CA ALA A 520 -11.48 -0.37 41.11
C ALA A 520 -10.13 -0.60 41.82
N ALA A 521 -9.15 -1.18 41.08
CA ALA A 521 -7.77 -1.36 41.55
C ALA A 521 -6.91 -0.11 41.38
N GLU A 522 -7.48 1.01 40.93
CA GLU A 522 -6.77 2.26 40.62
C GLU A 522 -5.64 2.12 39.60
N MET A 523 -5.68 1.08 38.80
CA MET A 523 -4.70 0.81 37.74
C MET A 523 -5.01 1.60 36.47
N LEU A 524 -6.29 1.87 36.17
CA LEU A 524 -6.79 2.62 35.02
C LEU A 524 -7.35 3.98 35.47
N ALA A 525 -6.84 5.06 34.86
CA ALA A 525 -7.26 6.42 35.13
C ALA A 525 -7.96 7.06 33.93
N GLY A 526 -8.82 8.03 34.17
CA GLY A 526 -9.50 8.80 33.11
C GLY A 526 -10.62 8.06 32.39
N ALA A 527 -10.93 6.82 32.74
CA ALA A 527 -12.01 6.06 32.15
C ALA A 527 -13.39 6.63 32.52
N PRO A 528 -14.36 6.66 31.59
CA PRO A 528 -15.75 7.01 31.90
C PRO A 528 -16.40 5.92 32.78
N GLU A 529 -17.66 6.13 33.16
CA GLU A 529 -18.42 5.11 33.89
C GLU A 529 -18.53 3.81 33.11
N PRO A 530 -18.45 2.63 33.75
CA PRO A 530 -18.40 1.33 33.06
C PRO A 530 -19.50 1.08 32.02
N LYS A 531 -20.71 1.64 32.23
CA LYS A 531 -21.83 1.55 31.27
C LYS A 531 -21.62 2.32 29.96
N GLN A 532 -20.64 3.22 29.93
CA GLN A 532 -20.28 4.04 28.75
C GLN A 532 -19.09 3.45 28.01
N HIS A 533 -18.47 2.38 28.52
CA HIS A 533 -17.34 1.76 27.85
C HIS A 533 -17.78 1.20 26.49
N PRO A 534 -17.01 1.45 25.42
CA PRO A 534 -17.28 0.87 24.12
C PRO A 534 -17.14 -0.65 24.16
N ILE A 535 -17.79 -1.35 23.24
CA ILE A 535 -17.68 -2.81 23.09
C ILE A 535 -17.33 -3.12 21.63
N VAL A 536 -16.21 -3.79 21.41
CA VAL A 536 -15.93 -4.48 20.16
C VAL A 536 -16.63 -5.84 20.24
N PRO A 537 -17.59 -6.16 19.35
CA PRO A 537 -18.30 -7.44 19.39
C PRO A 537 -17.34 -8.63 19.26
N GLN A 538 -17.68 -9.72 19.89
CA GLN A 538 -17.03 -11.00 19.66
C GLN A 538 -17.43 -11.49 18.27
N PHE A 539 -16.47 -11.64 17.35
CA PHE A 539 -16.75 -11.85 15.92
C PHE A 539 -17.42 -13.20 15.63
N ASP A 540 -17.14 -14.23 16.43
CA ASP A 540 -17.60 -15.61 16.31
C ASP A 540 -18.84 -15.93 17.15
N ASP A 541 -19.37 -14.96 17.92
CA ASP A 541 -20.62 -15.10 18.67
C ASP A 541 -21.76 -14.35 17.98
N PRO A 542 -22.73 -15.08 17.36
CA PRO A 542 -23.90 -14.45 16.72
C PRO A 542 -24.76 -13.59 17.66
N SER A 543 -24.68 -13.81 18.97
CA SER A 543 -25.43 -13.03 19.96
C SER A 543 -24.74 -11.70 20.32
N ALA A 544 -23.45 -11.53 19.99
CA ALA A 544 -22.67 -10.36 20.35
C ALA A 544 -22.97 -9.13 19.48
N GLY A 545 -23.63 -9.30 18.34
CA GLY A 545 -23.98 -8.20 17.45
C GLY A 545 -24.46 -8.66 16.06
N SER A 546 -24.87 -7.72 15.23
CA SER A 546 -25.25 -7.99 13.84
C SER A 546 -24.07 -8.55 13.05
N LEU A 547 -24.36 -9.17 11.89
CA LEU A 547 -23.34 -9.67 10.97
C LEU A 547 -22.35 -8.55 10.58
N ASP A 548 -22.88 -7.35 10.28
CA ASP A 548 -22.06 -6.18 9.94
C ASP A 548 -21.14 -5.78 11.11
N GLN A 549 -21.67 -5.66 12.32
CA GLN A 549 -20.88 -5.30 13.50
C GLN A 549 -19.78 -6.32 13.79
N ARG A 550 -20.06 -7.61 13.66
CA ARG A 550 -19.08 -8.69 13.88
C ARG A 550 -18.01 -8.73 12.79
N ALA A 551 -18.39 -8.56 11.53
CA ALA A 551 -17.45 -8.47 10.40
C ALA A 551 -16.54 -7.24 10.52
N ARG A 552 -17.10 -6.08 10.89
CA ARG A 552 -16.34 -4.85 11.13
C ARG A 552 -15.38 -5.00 12.34
N ALA A 553 -15.81 -5.66 13.41
CA ALA A 553 -14.94 -5.98 14.54
C ALA A 553 -13.78 -6.90 14.15
N TRP A 554 -14.03 -7.88 13.28
CA TRP A 554 -12.98 -8.76 12.78
C TRP A 554 -11.98 -8.00 11.90
N LEU A 555 -12.46 -7.13 11.00
CA LEU A 555 -11.61 -6.28 10.14
C LEU A 555 -10.80 -5.28 10.98
N GLU A 556 -11.39 -4.67 12.01
CA GLU A 556 -10.70 -3.79 12.96
C GLU A 556 -9.46 -4.47 13.54
N VAL A 557 -9.64 -5.67 14.09
CA VAL A 557 -8.57 -6.35 14.83
C VAL A 557 -7.55 -7.00 13.89
N ASN A 558 -7.97 -7.51 12.72
CA ASN A 558 -7.11 -8.29 11.83
C ASN A 558 -6.52 -7.51 10.67
N CYS A 559 -7.05 -6.32 10.33
CA CYS A 559 -6.68 -5.58 9.12
C CYS A 559 -6.42 -4.10 9.36
N ALA A 560 -7.23 -3.43 10.21
CA ALA A 560 -7.21 -1.98 10.35
C ALA A 560 -5.88 -1.44 10.90
N HIS A 561 -5.13 -2.22 11.66
CA HIS A 561 -3.82 -1.79 12.18
C HIS A 561 -2.82 -1.45 11.06
N CYS A 562 -2.94 -2.09 9.88
CA CYS A 562 -2.18 -1.73 8.68
C CYS A 562 -2.98 -0.82 7.74
N HIS A 563 -4.28 -1.14 7.53
CA HIS A 563 -5.17 -0.45 6.61
C HIS A 563 -5.95 0.67 7.30
N ASN A 564 -5.28 1.77 7.56
CA ASN A 564 -5.80 3.03 8.08
C ASN A 564 -4.93 4.19 7.56
N PRO A 565 -5.34 5.46 7.68
CA PRO A 565 -4.61 6.61 7.11
C PRO A 565 -3.18 6.82 7.62
N ILE A 566 -2.81 6.25 8.77
CA ILE A 566 -1.48 6.39 9.37
C ILE A 566 -0.73 5.06 9.50
N GLY A 567 -1.34 3.96 9.06
CA GLY A 567 -0.78 2.61 9.10
C GLY A 567 0.22 2.32 7.98
N SER A 568 0.85 1.17 8.03
CA SER A 568 1.87 0.75 7.05
C SER A 568 1.32 0.50 5.64
N ALA A 569 0.03 0.15 5.52
CA ALA A 569 -0.66 -0.07 4.24
C ALA A 569 -1.57 1.11 3.83
N ARG A 570 -1.35 2.32 4.36
CA ARG A 570 -2.12 3.53 4.04
C ARG A 570 -2.17 3.84 2.55
N THR A 571 -1.12 3.49 1.80
CA THR A 571 -1.05 3.65 0.34
C THR A 571 -2.09 2.82 -0.42
N SER A 572 -2.77 1.86 0.22
CA SER A 572 -3.91 1.15 -0.38
C SER A 572 -5.17 2.02 -0.49
N GLY A 573 -5.23 3.14 0.25
CA GLY A 573 -6.42 3.99 0.36
C GLY A 573 -7.58 3.33 1.13
N LEU A 574 -7.34 2.19 1.80
CA LEU A 574 -8.32 1.53 2.66
C LEU A 574 -8.24 2.04 4.09
N ASP A 575 -9.40 2.24 4.71
CA ASP A 575 -9.56 2.50 6.14
C ASP A 575 -10.58 1.52 6.71
N LEU A 576 -10.08 0.46 7.33
CA LEU A 576 -10.90 -0.66 7.82
C LEU A 576 -11.26 -0.55 9.30
N ARG A 577 -11.02 0.60 9.94
CA ARG A 577 -11.40 0.85 11.35
C ARG A 577 -12.92 0.83 11.52
N MET A 578 -13.38 0.36 12.66
CA MET A 578 -14.82 0.30 12.97
C MET A 578 -15.51 1.67 12.93
N GLU A 579 -14.80 2.73 13.29
CA GLU A 579 -15.31 4.11 13.27
C GLU A 579 -15.53 4.67 11.87
N GLN A 580 -14.91 4.10 10.85
CA GLN A 580 -15.09 4.52 9.46
C GLN A 580 -16.50 4.16 8.96
N THR A 581 -17.24 5.15 8.46
CA THR A 581 -18.62 4.98 8.00
C THR A 581 -18.77 5.03 6.48
N ASP A 582 -17.76 5.48 5.74
CA ASP A 582 -17.79 5.55 4.28
C ASP A 582 -17.48 4.18 3.67
N PRO A 583 -18.45 3.53 2.98
CA PRO A 583 -18.24 2.23 2.35
C PRO A 583 -17.11 2.22 1.30
N ALA A 584 -16.87 3.32 0.61
CA ALA A 584 -15.78 3.40 -0.36
C ALA A 584 -14.40 3.28 0.33
N LYS A 585 -14.26 3.80 1.55
CA LYS A 585 -13.04 3.64 2.34
C LYS A 585 -12.85 2.21 2.87
N TRP A 586 -13.91 1.43 3.03
CA TRP A 586 -13.79 -0.01 3.33
C TRP A 586 -13.36 -0.83 2.12
N GLY A 587 -13.43 -0.26 0.91
CA GLY A 587 -13.12 -0.95 -0.34
C GLY A 587 -14.33 -1.28 -1.20
N VAL A 588 -15.56 -0.87 -0.82
CA VAL A 588 -16.77 -1.12 -1.62
C VAL A 588 -16.66 -0.39 -2.95
N MET A 589 -16.69 -1.18 -4.05
CA MET A 589 -16.50 -0.71 -5.43
C MET A 589 -15.24 0.13 -5.66
N LYS A 590 -14.25 -0.02 -4.78
CA LYS A 590 -12.96 0.66 -4.89
C LYS A 590 -11.99 -0.21 -5.71
N SER A 591 -11.39 0.38 -6.73
CA SER A 591 -10.29 -0.26 -7.47
C SER A 591 -9.02 -0.27 -6.60
N PRO A 592 -8.23 -1.34 -6.66
CA PRO A 592 -6.97 -1.39 -5.92
C PRO A 592 -5.97 -0.38 -6.50
N VAL A 593 -5.15 0.22 -5.63
CA VAL A 593 -4.08 1.14 -6.07
C VAL A 593 -2.91 0.35 -6.65
N ALA A 594 -2.45 -0.68 -5.93
CA ALA A 594 -1.28 -1.46 -6.32
C ALA A 594 -1.39 -2.91 -5.82
N ALA A 595 -2.32 -3.68 -6.35
CA ALA A 595 -2.54 -5.04 -5.89
C ALA A 595 -1.64 -6.09 -6.56
N GLY A 596 -1.11 -5.81 -7.75
CA GLY A 596 -0.35 -6.80 -8.52
C GLY A 596 -1.11 -8.13 -8.62
N LYS A 597 -0.42 -9.27 -8.49
CA LYS A 597 -1.06 -10.59 -8.44
C LYS A 597 -2.05 -10.76 -7.28
N GLY A 598 -1.95 -9.92 -6.26
CA GLY A 598 -2.89 -9.90 -5.14
C GLY A 598 -4.32 -9.51 -5.51
N SER A 599 -4.58 -8.99 -6.73
CA SER A 599 -5.94 -8.79 -7.24
C SER A 599 -6.63 -10.11 -7.62
N GLY A 600 -5.87 -11.16 -7.93
CA GLY A 600 -6.40 -12.43 -8.44
C GLY A 600 -7.25 -12.26 -9.69
N GLY A 601 -6.96 -11.24 -10.51
CA GLY A 601 -7.73 -10.91 -11.70
C GLY A 601 -9.06 -10.18 -11.43
N ARG A 602 -9.32 -9.76 -10.19
CA ARG A 602 -10.54 -9.06 -9.78
C ARG A 602 -10.35 -7.55 -9.89
N ARG A 603 -11.46 -6.83 -10.05
CA ARG A 603 -11.45 -5.41 -10.36
C ARG A 603 -11.57 -4.50 -9.12
N PHE A 604 -12.29 -4.96 -8.09
CA PHE A 604 -12.61 -4.14 -6.92
C PHE A 604 -12.25 -4.84 -5.61
N ASP A 605 -11.92 -4.05 -4.60
CA ASP A 605 -11.57 -4.58 -3.28
C ASP A 605 -12.76 -5.34 -2.65
N ILE A 606 -13.98 -4.78 -2.74
CA ILE A 606 -15.24 -5.43 -2.34
C ILE A 606 -16.30 -5.17 -3.41
N VAL A 607 -16.96 -6.23 -3.86
CA VAL A 607 -18.15 -6.16 -4.73
C VAL A 607 -19.37 -6.58 -3.92
N PRO A 608 -20.32 -5.69 -3.61
CA PRO A 608 -21.52 -6.01 -2.85
C PRO A 608 -22.30 -7.19 -3.44
N GLY A 609 -22.71 -8.12 -2.59
CA GLY A 609 -23.41 -9.34 -2.98
C GLY A 609 -22.55 -10.40 -3.69
N LYS A 610 -21.23 -10.14 -3.92
CA LYS A 610 -20.38 -11.00 -4.75
C LYS A 610 -19.00 -11.24 -4.12
N PRO A 611 -18.91 -12.06 -3.09
CA PRO A 611 -17.65 -12.34 -2.43
C PRO A 611 -16.57 -12.91 -3.37
N ASP A 612 -16.93 -13.78 -4.33
CA ASP A 612 -15.96 -14.38 -5.26
C ASP A 612 -15.38 -13.38 -6.29
N GLU A 613 -16.05 -12.25 -6.53
CA GLU A 613 -15.57 -11.16 -7.37
C GLU A 613 -14.76 -10.13 -6.57
N SER A 614 -14.65 -10.29 -5.24
CA SER A 614 -13.99 -9.35 -4.33
C SER A 614 -12.53 -9.72 -4.10
N ILE A 615 -11.61 -8.73 -4.23
CA ILE A 615 -10.17 -8.90 -3.96
C ILE A 615 -9.95 -9.30 -2.50
N LEU A 616 -10.71 -8.72 -1.57
CA LEU A 616 -10.61 -9.02 -0.15
C LEU A 616 -10.74 -10.52 0.11
N MET A 617 -11.77 -11.18 -0.44
CA MET A 617 -11.93 -12.63 -0.27
C MET A 617 -10.81 -13.43 -0.90
N TYR A 618 -10.42 -13.09 -2.12
CA TYR A 618 -9.30 -13.76 -2.78
C TYR A 618 -8.02 -13.71 -1.92
N ARG A 619 -7.72 -12.57 -1.31
CA ARG A 619 -6.53 -12.41 -0.48
C ARG A 619 -6.64 -13.13 0.87
N LEU A 620 -7.83 -13.20 1.44
CA LEU A 620 -8.08 -13.94 2.68
C LEU A 620 -7.97 -15.46 2.49
N GLU A 621 -8.41 -15.97 1.35
CA GLU A 621 -8.41 -17.38 1.02
C GLU A 621 -7.11 -17.86 0.36
N SER A 622 -6.27 -16.96 -0.14
CA SER A 622 -5.02 -17.32 -0.84
C SER A 622 -3.94 -17.82 0.11
N ASP A 623 -3.27 -18.89 -0.30
CA ASP A 623 -2.03 -19.39 0.34
C ASP A 623 -0.77 -18.84 -0.34
N ASP A 624 -0.91 -18.16 -1.51
CA ASP A 624 0.21 -17.53 -2.20
C ASP A 624 0.79 -16.38 -1.37
N VAL A 625 2.07 -16.46 -1.04
CA VAL A 625 2.80 -15.46 -0.22
C VAL A 625 2.71 -14.05 -0.78
N GLY A 626 2.63 -13.90 -2.11
CA GLY A 626 2.51 -12.57 -2.76
C GLY A 626 1.08 -12.05 -2.90
N ALA A 627 0.07 -12.86 -2.55
CA ALA A 627 -1.34 -12.49 -2.63
C ALA A 627 -2.03 -12.47 -1.28
N ARG A 628 -1.70 -13.40 -0.40
CA ARG A 628 -2.39 -13.58 0.90
C ARG A 628 -2.36 -12.34 1.79
N MET A 629 -3.43 -12.14 2.57
CA MET A 629 -3.50 -11.16 3.65
C MET A 629 -4.02 -11.81 4.94
N PRO A 630 -3.44 -11.48 6.09
CA PRO A 630 -2.17 -10.76 6.29
C PRO A 630 -0.99 -11.40 5.57
N ASN A 631 -0.03 -10.60 5.15
CA ASN A 631 1.17 -11.07 4.44
C ASN A 631 2.28 -11.61 5.37
N LEU A 632 2.13 -11.43 6.67
CA LEU A 632 3.04 -11.90 7.72
C LEU A 632 2.27 -12.66 8.80
N ALA A 633 2.97 -13.55 9.51
CA ALA A 633 2.47 -14.33 10.66
C ALA A 633 1.19 -15.14 10.32
N ARG A 634 1.06 -15.55 9.06
CA ARG A 634 -0.03 -16.40 8.58
C ARG A 634 0.49 -17.34 7.49
N ASN A 635 0.40 -18.64 7.72
CA ASN A 635 0.64 -19.69 6.73
C ASN A 635 -0.63 -20.48 6.40
N ARG A 636 -1.67 -20.32 7.21
CA ARG A 636 -2.94 -21.04 7.09
C ARG A 636 -4.10 -20.08 6.88
N SER A 637 -5.04 -20.44 6.03
CA SER A 637 -6.31 -19.72 5.88
C SER A 637 -7.18 -19.87 7.13
N TYR A 638 -7.95 -18.85 7.48
CA TYR A 638 -8.82 -18.86 8.67
C TYR A 638 -10.28 -19.02 8.29
N ASP A 639 -10.78 -20.23 8.33
CA ASP A 639 -12.12 -20.56 7.82
C ASP A 639 -13.25 -19.79 8.51
N LEU A 640 -13.21 -19.62 9.84
CA LEU A 640 -14.24 -18.88 10.57
C LEU A 640 -14.27 -17.40 10.15
N GLY A 641 -13.11 -16.76 10.09
CA GLY A 641 -13.01 -15.36 9.65
C GLY A 641 -13.41 -15.19 8.20
N ASN A 642 -12.96 -16.10 7.34
CA ASN A 642 -13.30 -16.08 5.91
C ASN A 642 -14.80 -16.27 5.68
N THR A 643 -15.45 -17.20 6.39
CA THR A 643 -16.90 -17.41 6.33
C THR A 643 -17.66 -16.15 6.77
N LEU A 644 -17.25 -15.55 7.89
CA LEU A 644 -17.86 -14.31 8.37
C LEU A 644 -17.78 -13.18 7.33
N ILE A 645 -16.61 -12.95 6.75
CA ILE A 645 -16.42 -11.87 5.75
C ILE A 645 -17.14 -12.20 4.45
N ARG A 646 -17.17 -13.47 4.04
CA ARG A 646 -17.91 -13.92 2.87
C ARG A 646 -19.42 -13.67 3.03
N ASP A 647 -19.99 -14.05 4.17
CA ASP A 647 -21.42 -13.85 4.48
C ASP A 647 -21.76 -12.35 4.56
N TRP A 648 -20.85 -11.57 5.17
CA TRP A 648 -21.01 -10.12 5.24
C TRP A 648 -21.03 -9.48 3.85
N ILE A 649 -20.04 -9.78 2.97
CA ILE A 649 -20.03 -9.25 1.60
C ILE A 649 -21.29 -9.69 0.83
N ALA A 650 -21.72 -10.94 1.00
CA ALA A 650 -22.95 -11.45 0.37
C ALA A 650 -24.20 -10.70 0.84
N SER A 651 -24.20 -10.20 2.09
CA SER A 651 -25.32 -9.45 2.67
C SER A 651 -25.34 -7.95 2.31
N LEU A 652 -24.24 -7.41 1.74
CA LEU A 652 -24.21 -6.01 1.33
C LEU A 652 -25.17 -5.81 0.14
N ASP A 653 -26.02 -4.79 0.26
CA ASP A 653 -26.90 -4.43 -0.83
C ASP A 653 -26.09 -3.99 -2.06
N GLN A 654 -26.49 -4.45 -3.22
CA GLN A 654 -25.93 -3.92 -4.46
C GLN A 654 -26.25 -2.43 -4.50
N ALA A 655 -25.21 -1.59 -4.50
CA ALA A 655 -25.39 -0.16 -4.70
C ALA A 655 -26.26 0.02 -5.94
N PRO A 656 -27.29 0.89 -5.93
CA PRO A 656 -28.13 1.11 -7.09
C PRO A 656 -27.20 1.45 -8.25
N THR A 657 -27.16 0.58 -9.26
CA THR A 657 -26.53 0.91 -10.54
C THR A 657 -27.15 2.22 -10.95
N SER A 658 -26.35 3.29 -11.02
CA SER A 658 -26.79 4.58 -11.51
C SER A 658 -27.46 4.31 -12.85
N GLY A 659 -28.80 4.25 -12.82
CA GLY A 659 -29.62 4.01 -14.00
C GLY A 659 -29.24 5.04 -15.03
N GLY A 660 -28.82 4.59 -16.18
CA GLY A 660 -28.65 5.44 -17.33
C GLY A 660 -29.98 6.20 -17.55
N SER A 661 -29.95 7.48 -17.22
CA SER A 661 -30.96 8.40 -17.74
C SER A 661 -30.68 8.55 -19.24
N LYS A 662 -31.68 8.19 -20.01
CA LYS A 662 -31.75 8.28 -21.48
C LYS A 662 -31.30 9.62 -22.04
#